data_595c528e1c4a2c14451a16fa668230ec
#
_entry.id   595c528e1c4a2c14451a16fa668230ec
#
_cell.length_a   1.000
_cell.length_b   1.000
_cell.length_c   1.000
_cell.angle_alpha   90.00
_cell.angle_beta   90.00
_cell.angle_gamma   90.00
#
_symmetry.space_group_name_H-M   'P 1'
#
loop_
_entity.id
_entity.type
_entity.pdbx_description
1 polymer ?
#
loop_
_entity_poly.entity_id
_entity_poly.type
_entity_poly.pdbx_seq_one_letter_code
_entity_poly.pdbx_strand_id
1 'polypeptide(L)'
;MKKLLITSLFLGSCVLLMAQKTTKIPNVYKPVRSEMYKKGWIDFNKNGVKDTYEDPTAPIDARIEDLLSQMTLEEKTCQMVTLYGYKRVLKDDLPTSEWKNQLWKDGIGAIDEHLNGFQQWGLPPSDNEYVWPASKHAWALNEVQHFFIEETRLGIPTDFTNEGIRGVESYKATNFPTQLGLGHTWNRQLIHQVGLITGREARMLGYTNVYAPILDVGRDQRWGRYEEVYGESPYLVAELGIEMVRGMQHNHQVAATGKHFIAYSNNKGAREGMARVDPQMSPREVEMLHAYPFKRVIREAGLLGVMSSYNDYDGFPIQSSYYWLTTRLRGEMGFRGYVVSDSDAVEYLYTKHGTAKDMKEAVRQSVEAGLNVRCTFRSPDSYVLPLRELVKEGGLSEEVINDRVRDILRVKFLVGLFDTPYQTDLKGADEEVEKKENEEVALQASRESIVLLKNEKNVLPLDPSKIRKIAVCGPNADEHSYALTHYGPLAVEVTSVLKGIQEKMKDKADVLYTKGCDLVDANWPESELIDYPLTDEEQKEIDKAVSQAKQADVAIVVLGGGQRTCGENKSRSSLDLPGRQLDLLKAVVATGKPVVLVLINGRPLSINWADKFVPAILEAWYPGSKGGIAVADILFGDYNPGGKLTVTFPKTVGQIPFNFPCKPSSQIDGGKNPGPDGNMSRANGALYPFGYGLSYTTFEYSDLKISPAIITPNQKAYVTCKVTNTGKRSGDEVIQLYVRDVLSSVTTYEKNLAGFERVHLKPGETKEITFPIDRKALELLNADMHWVVEPGDFTLMLGASSTDIRLNGTLTVVEPGQAPATNTNKDSTPVSASTNADTVDNVIDNNLTTFWEGNKGDYITFTLQNGAKIDGVSIAFSRENGLETDFEIQLSSGGGQFLTVYSGTVKEYNKLLDFRFKGTTASDLRIVLGSDRVGVAEIKLPQLQK
;
A
#
# COMPACT_ATOMS: atom_id res chain seq x y z
N MET A 1 -27.55 -79.68 1.28
CA MET A 1 -28.79 -79.60 2.06
C MET A 1 -28.76 -78.43 2.98
N LYS A 2 -29.82 -77.68 3.06
CA LYS A 2 -30.27 -76.57 3.82
C LYS A 2 -29.96 -75.15 3.21
N LYS A 3 -31.01 -74.66 2.60
CA LYS A 3 -31.30 -73.30 2.17
C LYS A 3 -31.41 -72.43 3.46
N LEU A 4 -30.79 -71.24 3.44
CA LEU A 4 -31.16 -70.17 4.37
C LEU A 4 -31.63 -68.97 3.53
N LEU A 5 -32.87 -68.58 3.72
CA LEU A 5 -33.45 -67.34 3.26
C LEU A 5 -32.80 -66.16 4.04
N ILE A 6 -32.40 -65.15 3.29
CA ILE A 6 -32.09 -63.84 3.83
C ILE A 6 -33.23 -62.91 3.44
N THR A 7 -33.99 -62.50 4.43
CA THR A 7 -35.00 -61.47 4.37
C THR A 7 -34.35 -60.08 4.41
N SER A 8 -34.47 -59.33 3.34
CA SER A 8 -33.99 -57.93 3.27
C SER A 8 -35.02 -57.04 3.98
N LEU A 9 -34.57 -56.47 5.12
CA LEU A 9 -35.26 -55.34 5.76
C LEU A 9 -34.81 -54.02 5.05
N PHE A 10 -35.76 -53.39 4.38
CA PHE A 10 -35.63 -51.98 3.98
C PHE A 10 -35.80 -51.12 5.23
N LEU A 11 -34.70 -50.55 5.75
CA LEU A 11 -34.75 -49.39 6.64
C LEU A 11 -34.80 -48.13 5.76
N GLY A 12 -35.94 -47.54 5.68
CA GLY A 12 -36.15 -46.21 5.14
C GLY A 12 -35.53 -45.19 6.10
N SER A 13 -34.37 -44.64 5.74
CA SER A 13 -33.82 -43.47 6.40
C SER A 13 -34.64 -42.25 5.99
N CYS A 14 -35.55 -41.81 6.86
CA CYS A 14 -36.10 -40.46 6.82
C CYS A 14 -34.95 -39.47 7.08
N VAL A 15 -34.37 -38.94 6.04
CA VAL A 15 -33.55 -37.70 6.15
C VAL A 15 -34.50 -36.56 6.46
N LEU A 16 -34.61 -36.19 7.72
CA LEU A 16 -35.19 -34.90 8.09
C LEU A 16 -34.25 -33.82 7.48
N LEU A 17 -34.66 -33.29 6.33
CA LEU A 17 -34.21 -31.98 5.91
C LEU A 17 -34.77 -30.99 6.95
N MET A 18 -33.94 -30.62 7.94
CA MET A 18 -34.17 -29.39 8.67
C MET A 18 -33.93 -28.26 7.66
N ALA A 19 -35.01 -27.68 7.15
CA ALA A 19 -34.97 -26.44 6.44
C ALA A 19 -34.35 -25.42 7.41
N GLN A 20 -33.08 -25.09 7.22
CA GLN A 20 -32.48 -23.92 7.84
C GLN A 20 -33.40 -22.75 7.50
N LYS A 21 -34.01 -22.14 8.51
CA LYS A 21 -34.70 -20.88 8.33
C LYS A 21 -33.64 -19.85 7.91
N THR A 22 -33.48 -19.66 6.61
CA THR A 22 -32.69 -18.55 6.11
C THR A 22 -33.29 -17.26 6.62
N THR A 23 -32.57 -16.55 7.46
CA THR A 23 -32.95 -15.23 7.95
C THR A 23 -33.15 -14.32 6.73
N LYS A 24 -34.37 -13.82 6.53
CA LYS A 24 -34.67 -12.92 5.42
C LYS A 24 -34.08 -11.54 5.75
N ILE A 25 -33.01 -11.17 5.06
CA ILE A 25 -32.35 -9.91 5.23
C ILE A 25 -33.15 -8.79 4.54
N PRO A 26 -33.40 -7.63 5.18
CA PRO A 26 -34.02 -6.49 4.53
C PRO A 26 -33.05 -5.83 3.53
N ASN A 27 -33.56 -5.11 2.54
CA ASN A 27 -32.70 -4.35 1.60
C ASN A 27 -32.05 -3.14 2.27
N VAL A 28 -32.66 -2.62 3.33
CA VAL A 28 -32.20 -1.45 4.08
C VAL A 28 -32.20 -1.81 5.57
N TYR A 29 -31.06 -1.62 6.21
CA TYR A 29 -30.92 -1.82 7.65
C TYR A 29 -31.69 -0.75 8.43
N LYS A 30 -32.32 -1.14 9.52
CA LYS A 30 -33.02 -0.21 10.44
C LYS A 30 -32.62 -0.53 11.87
N PRO A 31 -32.18 0.48 12.63
CA PRO A 31 -31.90 0.35 14.05
C PRO A 31 -33.12 -0.11 14.86
N VAL A 32 -32.89 -0.75 16.00
CA VAL A 32 -33.96 -1.33 16.82
C VAL A 32 -34.57 -0.24 17.72
N ARG A 33 -33.74 0.55 18.41
CA ARG A 33 -34.22 1.63 19.29
C ARG A 33 -34.40 2.91 18.49
N SER A 34 -35.46 2.98 17.69
CA SER A 34 -35.75 4.12 16.82
C SER A 34 -35.83 5.47 17.53
N GLU A 35 -36.15 5.47 18.85
CA GLU A 35 -36.21 6.66 19.67
C GLU A 35 -34.88 7.36 19.90
N MET A 36 -33.74 6.66 19.72
CA MET A 36 -32.41 7.25 19.83
C MET A 36 -32.05 8.05 18.57
N TYR A 37 -32.64 7.71 17.43
CA TYR A 37 -32.29 8.28 16.12
C TYR A 37 -33.16 9.50 15.84
N LYS A 38 -32.66 10.66 16.21
CA LYS A 38 -33.35 11.95 16.05
C LYS A 38 -33.11 12.51 14.65
N LYS A 39 -33.78 13.60 14.31
CA LYS A 39 -33.57 14.30 13.04
C LYS A 39 -32.19 14.97 13.03
N GLY A 40 -31.23 14.35 12.35
CA GLY A 40 -29.89 14.89 12.14
C GLY A 40 -28.88 14.64 13.28
N TRP A 41 -29.17 13.77 14.24
CA TRP A 41 -28.25 13.33 15.29
C TRP A 41 -28.73 12.04 15.96
N ILE A 42 -27.84 11.37 16.68
CA ILE A 42 -28.11 10.12 17.40
C ILE A 42 -27.91 10.39 18.91
N ASP A 43 -28.90 10.06 19.73
CA ASP A 43 -28.88 10.13 21.20
C ASP A 43 -28.14 8.89 21.74
N PHE A 44 -26.82 8.91 21.67
CA PHE A 44 -25.98 7.76 21.99
C PHE A 44 -26.04 7.40 23.50
N ASN A 45 -26.09 8.38 24.39
CA ASN A 45 -26.12 8.17 25.83
C ASN A 45 -27.56 8.02 26.38
N LYS A 46 -28.61 8.11 25.53
CA LYS A 46 -30.02 7.88 25.83
C LYS A 46 -30.57 8.86 26.87
N ASN A 47 -29.98 10.06 26.98
CA ASN A 47 -30.41 11.07 27.94
C ASN A 47 -31.54 12.01 27.40
N GLY A 48 -31.81 11.94 26.09
CA GLY A 48 -32.81 12.74 25.37
C GLY A 48 -32.41 14.17 25.09
N VAL A 49 -31.16 14.55 25.38
CA VAL A 49 -30.58 15.88 25.13
C VAL A 49 -29.43 15.70 24.13
N LYS A 50 -29.29 16.61 23.17
CA LYS A 50 -28.19 16.59 22.23
C LYS A 50 -26.90 17.11 22.87
N ASP A 51 -26.01 16.21 23.24
CA ASP A 51 -24.68 16.54 23.74
C ASP A 51 -23.76 17.04 22.61
N THR A 52 -22.64 17.66 22.95
CA THR A 52 -21.70 18.16 21.92
C THR A 52 -21.13 17.04 21.06
N TYR A 53 -20.83 15.87 21.66
CA TYR A 53 -20.28 14.74 20.89
C TYR A 53 -21.30 14.11 19.92
N GLU A 54 -22.59 14.32 20.14
CA GLU A 54 -23.70 13.84 19.31
C GLU A 54 -24.07 14.82 18.19
N ASP A 55 -23.51 16.04 18.22
CA ASP A 55 -23.81 17.06 17.22
C ASP A 55 -22.85 16.95 16.01
N PRO A 56 -23.31 16.47 14.83
CA PRO A 56 -22.48 16.36 13.64
C PRO A 56 -21.92 17.71 13.14
N THR A 57 -22.50 18.82 13.61
CA THR A 57 -22.06 20.17 13.19
C THR A 57 -21.00 20.76 14.14
N ALA A 58 -20.75 20.13 15.28
CA ALA A 58 -19.74 20.57 16.21
C ALA A 58 -18.33 20.17 15.74
N PRO A 59 -17.29 20.98 16.02
CA PRO A 59 -15.92 20.62 15.72
C PRO A 59 -15.51 19.28 16.34
N ILE A 60 -14.80 18.45 15.59
CA ILE A 60 -14.41 17.09 16.03
C ILE A 60 -13.68 17.13 17.38
N ASP A 61 -12.76 18.06 17.58
CA ASP A 61 -12.02 18.19 18.85
C ASP A 61 -12.97 18.49 20.01
N ALA A 62 -13.97 19.34 19.82
CA ALA A 62 -14.99 19.61 20.85
C ALA A 62 -15.86 18.37 21.15
N ARG A 63 -16.20 17.60 20.12
CA ARG A 63 -16.94 16.32 20.26
C ARG A 63 -16.13 15.30 21.06
N ILE A 64 -14.83 15.20 20.78
CA ILE A 64 -13.90 14.30 21.48
C ILE A 64 -13.80 14.66 22.95
N GLU A 65 -13.56 15.92 23.29
CA GLU A 65 -13.38 16.35 24.68
C GLU A 65 -14.68 16.21 25.48
N ASP A 66 -15.83 16.48 24.88
CA ASP A 66 -17.13 16.27 25.50
C ASP A 66 -17.36 14.79 25.84
N LEU A 67 -17.19 13.89 24.87
CA LEU A 67 -17.32 12.44 25.08
C LEU A 67 -16.31 11.94 26.12
N LEU A 68 -15.05 12.33 26.00
CA LEU A 68 -13.98 11.89 26.89
C LEU A 68 -14.25 12.31 28.36
N SER A 69 -14.83 13.49 28.57
CA SER A 69 -15.19 13.99 29.90
C SER A 69 -16.31 13.17 30.55
N GLN A 70 -17.15 12.49 29.74
CA GLN A 70 -18.27 11.66 30.22
C GLN A 70 -17.87 10.20 30.44
N MET A 71 -16.71 9.76 29.87
CA MET A 71 -16.24 8.38 29.94
C MET A 71 -15.68 8.01 31.31
N THR A 72 -16.06 6.84 31.83
CA THR A 72 -15.43 6.22 33.00
C THR A 72 -14.07 5.60 32.62
N LEU A 73 -13.24 5.28 33.60
CA LEU A 73 -11.99 4.54 33.37
C LEU A 73 -12.24 3.19 32.70
N GLU A 74 -13.33 2.53 33.04
CA GLU A 74 -13.75 1.26 32.46
C GLU A 74 -14.00 1.40 30.95
N GLU A 75 -14.73 2.43 30.55
CA GLU A 75 -15.02 2.71 29.13
C GLU A 75 -13.79 3.16 28.36
N LYS A 76 -12.95 4.02 28.95
CA LYS A 76 -11.67 4.46 28.35
C LYS A 76 -10.74 3.28 28.06
N THR A 77 -10.54 2.41 29.05
CA THR A 77 -9.61 1.28 28.90
C THR A 77 -10.10 0.22 27.93
N CYS A 78 -11.42 0.05 27.78
CA CYS A 78 -12.02 -0.81 26.76
C CYS A 78 -11.79 -0.29 25.33
N GLN A 79 -11.63 1.03 25.13
CA GLN A 79 -11.28 1.55 23.79
C GLN A 79 -9.85 1.21 23.36
N MET A 80 -8.97 0.84 24.29
CA MET A 80 -7.54 0.63 24.03
C MET A 80 -7.17 -0.81 23.62
N VAL A 81 -8.13 -1.62 23.24
CA VAL A 81 -7.89 -3.04 22.89
C VAL A 81 -8.77 -3.51 21.73
N THR A 82 -8.26 -4.52 20.99
CA THR A 82 -9.05 -5.26 20.01
C THR A 82 -9.72 -6.47 20.66
N LEU A 83 -10.88 -6.84 20.12
CA LEU A 83 -11.55 -8.12 20.32
C LEU A 83 -11.40 -8.92 19.03
N TYR A 84 -10.60 -9.99 19.08
CA TYR A 84 -10.23 -10.73 17.88
C TYR A 84 -11.32 -11.70 17.43
N GLY A 85 -11.69 -11.62 16.17
CA GLY A 85 -12.67 -12.49 15.51
C GLY A 85 -12.17 -13.92 15.23
N TYR A 86 -12.44 -14.46 14.04
CA TYR A 86 -12.14 -15.85 13.63
C TYR A 86 -12.66 -16.92 14.59
N LYS A 87 -13.64 -16.60 15.47
CA LYS A 87 -14.02 -17.49 16.57
C LYS A 87 -12.85 -17.88 17.49
N ARG A 88 -11.79 -17.10 17.50
CA ARG A 88 -10.61 -17.31 18.38
C ARG A 88 -10.85 -16.76 19.78
N VAL A 89 -11.18 -15.48 19.88
CA VAL A 89 -11.56 -14.79 21.13
C VAL A 89 -13.06 -14.56 21.14
N LEU A 90 -13.59 -13.80 20.18
CA LEU A 90 -15.01 -13.66 19.97
C LEU A 90 -15.56 -14.95 19.33
N LYS A 91 -16.36 -15.71 20.11
CA LYS A 91 -16.91 -17.00 19.69
C LYS A 91 -18.24 -16.87 18.97
N ASP A 92 -18.98 -15.81 19.28
CA ASP A 92 -20.31 -15.57 18.74
C ASP A 92 -20.22 -14.80 17.41
N ASP A 93 -21.06 -15.18 16.45
CA ASP A 93 -21.19 -14.44 15.19
C ASP A 93 -22.04 -13.18 15.38
N LEU A 94 -23.04 -13.25 16.26
CA LEU A 94 -23.96 -12.16 16.61
C LEU A 94 -24.00 -11.97 18.13
N PRO A 95 -24.39 -10.79 18.62
CA PRO A 95 -24.52 -10.51 20.05
C PRO A 95 -25.47 -11.48 20.76
N THR A 96 -25.06 -11.93 21.94
CA THR A 96 -25.87 -12.78 22.83
C THR A 96 -26.15 -12.06 24.16
N SER A 97 -27.07 -12.59 24.96
CA SER A 97 -27.35 -12.05 26.31
C SER A 97 -26.11 -12.08 27.20
N GLU A 98 -25.19 -13.00 26.98
CA GLU A 98 -23.94 -13.16 27.74
C GLU A 98 -22.95 -11.99 27.52
N TRP A 99 -23.09 -11.23 26.43
CA TRP A 99 -22.22 -10.07 26.18
C TRP A 99 -22.34 -9.01 27.26
N LYS A 100 -23.49 -8.92 27.93
CA LYS A 100 -23.70 -8.01 29.08
C LYS A 100 -22.91 -8.40 30.34
N ASN A 101 -22.35 -9.61 30.37
CA ASN A 101 -21.52 -10.14 31.45
C ASN A 101 -20.02 -10.13 31.10
N GLN A 102 -19.67 -9.77 29.85
CA GLN A 102 -18.28 -9.72 29.38
C GLN A 102 -17.67 -8.33 29.61
N LEU A 103 -16.35 -8.23 29.47
CA LEU A 103 -15.61 -6.98 29.62
C LEU A 103 -16.17 -5.89 28.68
N TRP A 104 -16.49 -6.26 27.45
CA TRP A 104 -16.98 -5.33 26.40
C TRP A 104 -18.40 -4.83 26.60
N LYS A 105 -19.06 -5.15 27.71
CA LYS A 105 -20.27 -4.44 28.15
C LYS A 105 -20.02 -2.94 28.36
N ASP A 106 -18.78 -2.55 28.62
CA ASP A 106 -18.33 -1.16 28.78
C ASP A 106 -17.85 -0.55 27.43
N GLY A 107 -18.10 -1.24 26.29
CA GLY A 107 -17.59 -0.87 24.97
C GLY A 107 -16.33 -1.65 24.59
N ILE A 108 -15.86 -1.47 23.36
CA ILE A 108 -14.60 -2.02 22.86
C ILE A 108 -13.99 -1.08 21.80
N GLY A 109 -12.67 -1.01 21.72
CA GLY A 109 -11.98 -0.16 20.77
C GLY A 109 -12.22 -0.60 19.33
N ALA A 110 -11.89 -1.85 19.04
CA ALA A 110 -12.10 -2.44 17.73
C ALA A 110 -12.46 -3.94 17.84
N ILE A 111 -13.16 -4.44 16.83
CA ILE A 111 -13.31 -5.88 16.59
C ILE A 111 -12.55 -6.19 15.30
N ASP A 112 -11.57 -7.09 15.43
CA ASP A 112 -10.62 -7.40 14.38
C ASP A 112 -11.03 -8.67 13.63
N GLU A 113 -11.05 -8.61 12.28
CA GLU A 113 -11.28 -9.72 11.36
C GLU A 113 -12.57 -10.53 11.64
N HIS A 114 -13.61 -9.87 12.12
CA HIS A 114 -14.88 -10.53 12.40
C HIS A 114 -15.63 -10.86 11.12
N LEU A 115 -16.03 -12.12 10.96
CA LEU A 115 -16.79 -12.63 9.81
C LEU A 115 -16.08 -12.45 8.44
N ASN A 116 -14.76 -12.29 8.39
CA ASN A 116 -14.04 -12.13 7.13
C ASN A 116 -14.09 -13.38 6.21
N GLY A 117 -14.60 -14.50 6.68
CA GLY A 117 -14.79 -15.72 5.89
C GLY A 117 -13.72 -16.79 6.09
N PHE A 118 -12.72 -16.55 6.90
CA PHE A 118 -11.75 -17.56 7.30
C PHE A 118 -12.18 -18.29 8.58
N GLN A 119 -11.83 -19.57 8.69
CA GLN A 119 -11.85 -20.29 9.97
C GLN A 119 -10.49 -20.18 10.66
N GLN A 120 -9.43 -20.29 9.87
CA GLN A 120 -8.04 -20.15 10.24
C GLN A 120 -7.21 -20.07 8.96
N TRP A 121 -6.06 -19.41 9.02
CA TRP A 121 -5.11 -19.34 7.91
C TRP A 121 -4.74 -20.74 7.38
N GLY A 122 -4.85 -20.90 6.05
CA GLY A 122 -4.56 -22.17 5.38
C GLY A 122 -5.67 -23.21 5.43
N LEU A 123 -6.80 -22.94 6.07
CA LEU A 123 -8.00 -23.76 6.01
C LEU A 123 -8.94 -23.27 4.90
N PRO A 124 -9.86 -24.14 4.45
CA PRO A 124 -10.93 -23.74 3.53
C PRO A 124 -11.72 -22.54 4.04
N PRO A 125 -12.38 -21.76 3.16
CA PRO A 125 -13.30 -20.70 3.56
C PRO A 125 -14.35 -21.22 4.55
N SER A 126 -14.83 -20.34 5.43
CA SER A 126 -15.87 -20.66 6.40
C SER A 126 -17.19 -21.00 5.69
N ASP A 127 -17.93 -21.96 6.21
CA ASP A 127 -19.32 -22.25 5.84
C ASP A 127 -20.34 -21.44 6.65
N ASN A 128 -19.85 -20.45 7.41
CA ASN A 128 -20.69 -19.57 8.21
C ASN A 128 -21.67 -18.79 7.32
N GLU A 129 -22.95 -18.88 7.66
CA GLU A 129 -24.03 -18.24 6.90
C GLU A 129 -23.94 -16.69 6.84
N TYR A 130 -23.19 -16.04 7.74
CA TYR A 130 -23.06 -14.58 7.80
C TYR A 130 -21.89 -14.03 6.98
N VAL A 131 -21.04 -14.84 6.35
CA VAL A 131 -19.96 -14.34 5.51
C VAL A 131 -20.39 -13.99 4.10
N TRP A 132 -21.52 -14.55 3.63
CA TRP A 132 -22.05 -14.35 2.29
C TRP A 132 -23.58 -14.52 2.23
N PRO A 133 -24.35 -13.78 1.40
CA PRO A 133 -23.93 -12.70 0.50
C PRO A 133 -23.44 -11.44 1.27
N ALA A 134 -22.88 -10.46 0.55
CA ALA A 134 -22.31 -9.24 1.14
C ALA A 134 -23.34 -8.45 1.97
N SER A 135 -24.60 -8.42 1.54
CA SER A 135 -25.72 -7.87 2.29
C SER A 135 -25.91 -8.52 3.67
N LYS A 136 -25.73 -9.84 3.73
CA LYS A 136 -25.86 -10.59 4.99
C LYS A 136 -24.68 -10.36 5.92
N HIS A 137 -23.49 -10.26 5.37
CA HIS A 137 -22.29 -9.88 6.09
C HIS A 137 -22.44 -8.49 6.72
N ALA A 138 -22.80 -7.49 5.91
CA ALA A 138 -23.02 -6.12 6.38
C ALA A 138 -24.13 -6.04 7.44
N TRP A 139 -25.21 -6.80 7.26
CA TRP A 139 -26.27 -6.89 8.25
C TRP A 139 -25.74 -7.47 9.58
N ALA A 140 -24.93 -8.52 9.54
CA ALA A 140 -24.40 -9.16 10.74
C ALA A 140 -23.45 -8.21 11.51
N LEU A 141 -22.57 -7.46 10.81
CA LEU A 141 -21.72 -6.44 11.43
C LEU A 141 -22.58 -5.30 12.02
N ASN A 142 -23.68 -4.91 11.36
CA ASN A 142 -24.60 -3.94 11.93
C ASN A 142 -25.27 -4.45 13.23
N GLU A 143 -25.64 -5.73 13.31
CA GLU A 143 -26.16 -6.32 14.55
C GLU A 143 -25.13 -6.29 15.69
N VAL A 144 -23.86 -6.51 15.38
CA VAL A 144 -22.77 -6.35 16.35
C VAL A 144 -22.63 -4.88 16.77
N GLN A 145 -22.64 -3.96 15.82
CA GLN A 145 -22.57 -2.50 16.09
C GLN A 145 -23.75 -2.02 16.93
N HIS A 146 -24.94 -2.57 16.67
CA HIS A 146 -26.15 -2.29 17.44
C HIS A 146 -25.95 -2.53 18.94
N PHE A 147 -25.30 -3.65 19.34
CA PHE A 147 -25.01 -3.90 20.76
C PHE A 147 -24.20 -2.76 21.39
N PHE A 148 -23.12 -2.30 20.74
CA PHE A 148 -22.28 -1.24 21.29
C PHE A 148 -22.97 0.12 21.34
N ILE A 149 -23.80 0.43 20.37
CA ILE A 149 -24.52 1.71 20.33
C ILE A 149 -25.74 1.71 21.26
N GLU A 150 -26.55 0.70 21.17
CA GLU A 150 -27.87 0.74 21.85
C GLU A 150 -27.85 0.14 23.27
N GLU A 151 -26.95 -0.81 23.57
CA GLU A 151 -26.91 -1.53 24.82
C GLU A 151 -25.81 -1.07 25.80
N THR A 152 -24.79 -0.28 25.35
CA THR A 152 -23.78 0.31 26.25
C THR A 152 -24.23 1.71 26.72
N ARG A 153 -23.62 2.23 27.79
CA ARG A 153 -24.03 3.49 28.43
C ARG A 153 -23.85 4.71 27.50
N LEU A 154 -22.66 4.91 26.90
CA LEU A 154 -22.37 6.06 26.05
C LEU A 154 -22.56 5.77 24.56
N GLY A 155 -22.91 4.54 24.18
CA GLY A 155 -23.16 4.17 22.81
C GLY A 155 -21.98 4.37 21.87
N ILE A 156 -20.76 4.26 22.37
CA ILE A 156 -19.55 4.47 21.58
C ILE A 156 -19.43 3.37 20.51
N PRO A 157 -19.49 3.70 19.20
CA PRO A 157 -19.40 2.70 18.16
C PRO A 157 -18.05 1.97 18.18
N THR A 158 -18.05 0.66 17.92
CA THR A 158 -16.81 -0.08 17.72
C THR A 158 -16.24 0.16 16.33
N ASP A 159 -14.92 0.11 16.19
CA ASP A 159 -14.24 0.06 14.89
C ASP A 159 -14.19 -1.40 14.41
N PHE A 160 -14.53 -1.67 13.15
CA PHE A 160 -14.37 -2.99 12.55
C PHE A 160 -13.15 -2.97 11.65
N THR A 161 -12.10 -3.67 12.11
CA THR A 161 -10.83 -3.72 11.41
C THR A 161 -10.70 -5.00 10.59
N ASN A 162 -9.99 -4.92 9.47
CA ASN A 162 -9.68 -6.07 8.64
C ASN A 162 -8.40 -5.82 7.84
N GLU A 163 -7.87 -6.87 7.25
CA GLU A 163 -6.73 -6.82 6.34
C GLU A 163 -7.15 -6.41 4.92
N GLY A 164 -6.18 -5.96 4.08
CA GLY A 164 -6.55 -5.52 2.72
C GLY A 164 -5.41 -4.99 1.86
N ILE A 165 -4.25 -5.62 1.88
CA ILE A 165 -3.09 -5.14 1.09
C ILE A 165 -3.26 -5.34 -0.43
N ARG A 166 -4.23 -6.15 -0.85
CA ARG A 166 -4.52 -6.50 -2.25
C ARG A 166 -6.01 -6.77 -2.48
N GLY A 167 -6.87 -5.88 -2.01
CA GLY A 167 -8.31 -6.04 -1.84
C GLY A 167 -8.64 -6.45 -0.41
N VAL A 168 -9.81 -6.05 0.10
CA VAL A 168 -10.21 -6.34 1.48
C VAL A 168 -10.28 -7.83 1.73
N GLU A 169 -9.75 -8.29 2.86
CA GLU A 169 -9.75 -9.69 3.25
C GLU A 169 -11.16 -10.14 3.65
N SER A 170 -11.99 -10.38 2.66
CA SER A 170 -13.35 -10.83 2.84
C SER A 170 -13.78 -11.77 1.73
N TYR A 171 -14.90 -12.44 1.94
CA TYR A 171 -15.44 -13.43 1.01
C TYR A 171 -15.83 -12.77 -0.31
N LYS A 172 -15.21 -13.23 -1.43
CA LYS A 172 -15.49 -12.77 -2.80
C LYS A 172 -15.25 -11.29 -3.10
N ALA A 173 -14.56 -10.56 -2.24
CA ALA A 173 -14.11 -9.21 -2.56
C ALA A 173 -13.12 -9.21 -3.74
N THR A 174 -12.90 -8.06 -4.38
CA THR A 174 -12.03 -7.96 -5.56
C THR A 174 -10.59 -8.33 -5.23
N ASN A 175 -10.04 -9.31 -5.93
CA ASN A 175 -8.70 -9.85 -5.70
C ASN A 175 -7.70 -9.30 -6.70
N PHE A 176 -6.79 -8.46 -6.22
CA PHE A 176 -5.70 -7.87 -6.99
C PHE A 176 -4.41 -8.70 -6.90
N PRO A 177 -3.38 -8.41 -7.74
CA PRO A 177 -2.02 -8.89 -7.51
C PRO A 177 -1.53 -8.57 -6.09
N THR A 178 -0.57 -9.34 -5.57
CA THR A 178 0.11 -8.97 -4.32
C THR A 178 0.70 -7.58 -4.41
N GLN A 179 0.97 -6.94 -3.26
CA GLN A 179 1.49 -5.59 -3.25
C GLN A 179 2.82 -5.46 -4.03
N LEU A 180 3.64 -6.51 -4.04
CA LEU A 180 4.83 -6.58 -4.89
C LEU A 180 4.47 -6.50 -6.38
N GLY A 181 3.49 -7.29 -6.83
CA GLY A 181 2.99 -7.20 -8.22
C GLY A 181 2.44 -5.80 -8.53
N LEU A 182 1.63 -5.23 -7.63
CA LEU A 182 1.11 -3.87 -7.77
C LEU A 182 2.23 -2.83 -7.89
N GLY A 183 3.32 -2.98 -7.15
CA GLY A 183 4.51 -2.14 -7.26
C GLY A 183 5.07 -2.09 -8.68
N HIS A 184 5.15 -3.26 -9.35
CA HIS A 184 5.71 -3.41 -10.69
C HIS A 184 4.89 -2.73 -11.80
N THR A 185 3.68 -2.27 -11.48
CA THR A 185 2.89 -1.46 -12.42
C THR A 185 3.45 -0.05 -12.62
N TRP A 186 4.15 0.51 -11.64
CA TRP A 186 4.61 1.91 -11.63
C TRP A 186 3.48 2.91 -11.98
N ASN A 187 2.26 2.60 -11.60
CA ASN A 187 1.07 3.33 -12.00
C ASN A 187 0.31 3.87 -10.77
N ARG A 188 0.58 5.13 -10.40
CA ARG A 188 -0.07 5.82 -9.27
C ARG A 188 -1.60 5.78 -9.39
N GLN A 189 -2.11 6.08 -10.58
CA GLN A 189 -3.55 6.14 -10.80
C GLN A 189 -4.23 4.78 -10.62
N LEU A 190 -3.58 3.71 -11.06
CA LEU A 190 -4.08 2.35 -10.85
C LEU A 190 -4.06 1.98 -9.36
N ILE A 191 -2.99 2.32 -8.63
CA ILE A 191 -2.92 2.07 -7.18
C ILE A 191 -3.99 2.86 -6.43
N HIS A 192 -4.26 4.10 -6.84
CA HIS A 192 -5.38 4.88 -6.30
C HIS A 192 -6.73 4.16 -6.51
N GLN A 193 -6.97 3.62 -7.70
CA GLN A 193 -8.18 2.84 -7.99
C GLN A 193 -8.26 1.55 -7.16
N VAL A 194 -7.15 0.83 -6.98
CA VAL A 194 -7.09 -0.34 -6.10
C VAL A 194 -7.47 0.05 -4.67
N GLY A 195 -6.91 1.13 -4.14
CA GLY A 195 -7.26 1.66 -2.82
C GLY A 195 -8.74 2.05 -2.72
N LEU A 196 -9.26 2.75 -3.72
CA LEU A 196 -10.66 3.18 -3.78
C LEU A 196 -11.63 1.99 -3.75
N ILE A 197 -11.34 0.93 -4.52
CA ILE A 197 -12.15 -0.30 -4.55
C ILE A 197 -12.06 -1.01 -3.20
N THR A 198 -10.83 -1.20 -2.68
CA THR A 198 -10.60 -1.87 -1.38
C THR A 198 -11.36 -1.16 -0.25
N GLY A 199 -11.26 0.16 -0.16
CA GLY A 199 -11.95 0.95 0.87
C GLY A 199 -13.47 0.93 0.70
N ARG A 200 -13.96 0.99 -0.54
CA ARG A 200 -15.39 0.97 -0.84
C ARG A 200 -16.02 -0.38 -0.53
N GLU A 201 -15.42 -1.48 -0.96
CA GLU A 201 -15.87 -2.83 -0.63
C GLU A 201 -15.82 -3.07 0.89
N ALA A 202 -14.74 -2.65 1.56
CA ALA A 202 -14.64 -2.73 3.01
C ALA A 202 -15.80 -2.00 3.70
N ARG A 203 -16.08 -0.75 3.32
CA ARG A 203 -17.19 0.03 3.88
C ARG A 203 -18.55 -0.59 3.62
N MET A 204 -18.78 -1.09 2.40
CA MET A 204 -20.05 -1.75 2.03
C MET A 204 -20.26 -3.06 2.80
N LEU A 205 -19.19 -3.77 3.13
CA LEU A 205 -19.23 -4.94 4.01
C LEU A 205 -19.41 -4.59 5.50
N GLY A 206 -19.23 -3.32 5.89
CA GLY A 206 -19.38 -2.87 7.28
C GLY A 206 -18.05 -2.66 8.01
N TYR A 207 -16.91 -2.92 7.39
CA TYR A 207 -15.60 -2.58 7.95
C TYR A 207 -15.35 -1.08 7.90
N THR A 208 -14.61 -0.57 8.87
CA THR A 208 -14.35 0.87 9.04
C THR A 208 -12.86 1.19 9.03
N ASN A 209 -12.00 0.15 9.03
CA ASN A 209 -10.57 0.30 9.05
C ASN A 209 -9.90 -0.89 8.34
N VAL A 210 -8.86 -0.61 7.56
CA VAL A 210 -8.10 -1.62 6.82
C VAL A 210 -6.63 -1.53 7.18
N TYR A 211 -6.04 -2.65 7.62
CA TYR A 211 -4.62 -2.77 7.98
C TYR A 211 -3.72 -2.84 6.74
N ALA A 212 -3.75 -1.78 5.97
CA ALA A 212 -2.99 -1.54 4.74
C ALA A 212 -2.75 -0.04 4.54
N PRO A 213 -1.75 0.37 3.70
CA PRO A 213 -0.81 -0.46 2.97
C PRO A 213 0.38 -0.92 3.82
N ILE A 214 1.13 -1.92 3.31
CA ILE A 214 2.46 -2.23 3.80
C ILE A 214 3.41 -1.15 3.30
N LEU A 215 4.09 -0.46 4.22
CA LEU A 215 5.08 0.59 3.95
C LEU A 215 6.51 0.12 4.21
N ASP A 216 6.69 -1.17 4.49
CA ASP A 216 8.00 -1.79 4.57
C ASP A 216 8.73 -1.68 3.23
N VAL A 217 10.05 -1.44 3.31
CA VAL A 217 10.92 -1.39 2.13
C VAL A 217 11.65 -2.72 2.01
N GLY A 218 11.53 -3.40 0.89
CA GLY A 218 12.11 -4.72 0.65
C GLY A 218 13.64 -4.69 0.59
N ARG A 219 14.32 -5.04 1.68
CA ARG A 219 15.80 -4.98 1.75
C ARG A 219 16.49 -6.34 1.71
N ASP A 220 15.76 -7.43 1.91
CA ASP A 220 16.31 -8.79 1.82
C ASP A 220 15.34 -9.72 1.10
N GLN A 221 15.74 -10.19 -0.06
CA GLN A 221 14.92 -11.05 -0.92
C GLN A 221 14.61 -12.42 -0.28
N ARG A 222 15.34 -12.83 0.77
CA ARG A 222 15.05 -14.07 1.53
C ARG A 222 13.82 -13.93 2.43
N TRP A 223 13.42 -12.71 2.79
CA TRP A 223 12.30 -12.46 3.71
C TRP A 223 11.00 -13.09 3.23
N GLY A 224 10.31 -13.80 4.13
CA GLY A 224 9.07 -14.52 3.80
C GLY A 224 7.96 -13.62 3.32
N ARG A 225 7.83 -12.42 3.89
CA ARG A 225 6.82 -11.41 3.56
C ARG A 225 7.22 -10.46 2.42
N TYR A 226 8.19 -10.84 1.60
CA TYR A 226 8.66 -10.01 0.50
C TYR A 226 7.57 -9.71 -0.54
N GLU A 227 6.60 -10.62 -0.71
CA GLU A 227 5.42 -10.42 -1.57
C GLU A 227 4.54 -9.24 -1.18
N GLU A 228 4.65 -8.80 0.08
CA GLU A 228 3.78 -7.77 0.65
C GLU A 228 4.31 -6.34 0.44
N VAL A 229 5.55 -6.13 0.00
CA VAL A 229 6.14 -4.81 -0.20
C VAL A 229 5.93 -4.30 -1.63
N TYR A 230 5.84 -2.98 -1.84
CA TYR A 230 5.82 -2.41 -3.19
C TYR A 230 7.17 -2.52 -3.91
N GLY A 231 8.27 -2.63 -3.18
CA GLY A 231 9.61 -2.73 -3.74
C GLY A 231 10.69 -2.34 -2.76
N GLU A 232 11.90 -2.10 -3.28
CA GLU A 232 13.11 -1.80 -2.50
C GLU A 232 13.49 -0.31 -2.45
N SER A 233 12.81 0.54 -3.26
CA SER A 233 13.02 1.99 -3.26
C SER A 233 12.07 2.68 -2.28
N PRO A 234 12.58 3.41 -1.26
CA PRO A 234 11.72 4.12 -0.32
C PRO A 234 10.85 5.19 -1.00
N TYR A 235 11.35 5.83 -2.06
CA TYR A 235 10.57 6.79 -2.84
C TYR A 235 9.37 6.12 -3.51
N LEU A 236 9.58 5.00 -4.20
CA LEU A 236 8.50 4.27 -4.88
C LEU A 236 7.45 3.77 -3.88
N VAL A 237 7.90 3.18 -2.75
CA VAL A 237 7.00 2.73 -1.67
C VAL A 237 6.15 3.88 -1.14
N ALA A 238 6.75 5.06 -0.94
CA ALA A 238 6.04 6.26 -0.50
C ALA A 238 4.99 6.71 -1.52
N GLU A 239 5.37 6.85 -2.80
CA GLU A 239 4.48 7.30 -3.88
C GLU A 239 3.25 6.39 -4.04
N LEU A 240 3.47 5.09 -4.06
CA LEU A 240 2.38 4.13 -4.22
C LEU A 240 1.56 4.00 -2.92
N GLY A 241 2.22 4.07 -1.76
CA GLY A 241 1.55 4.10 -0.45
C GLY A 241 0.64 5.31 -0.28
N ILE A 242 1.05 6.50 -0.73
CA ILE A 242 0.24 7.71 -0.75
C ILE A 242 -1.05 7.49 -1.55
N GLU A 243 -0.94 6.94 -2.75
CA GLU A 243 -2.11 6.74 -3.61
C GLU A 243 -3.04 5.64 -3.08
N MET A 244 -2.49 4.58 -2.48
CA MET A 244 -3.30 3.54 -1.83
C MET A 244 -4.11 4.12 -0.67
N VAL A 245 -3.47 4.91 0.20
CA VAL A 245 -4.13 5.57 1.34
C VAL A 245 -5.19 6.56 0.88
N ARG A 246 -4.86 7.42 -0.10
CA ARG A 246 -5.84 8.37 -0.68
C ARG A 246 -7.05 7.66 -1.27
N GLY A 247 -6.85 6.52 -1.93
CA GLY A 247 -7.93 5.70 -2.45
C GLY A 247 -8.79 5.12 -1.33
N MET A 248 -8.18 4.43 -0.35
CA MET A 248 -8.92 3.83 0.77
C MET A 248 -9.65 4.85 1.63
N GLN A 249 -9.02 5.98 1.95
CA GLN A 249 -9.60 7.04 2.78
C GLN A 249 -10.49 8.02 2.00
N HIS A 250 -10.72 7.76 0.70
CA HIS A 250 -11.56 8.63 -0.11
C HIS A 250 -12.94 8.86 0.53
N ASN A 251 -13.33 10.12 0.70
CA ASN A 251 -14.57 10.51 1.39
C ASN A 251 -14.74 9.88 2.79
N HIS A 252 -13.63 9.64 3.51
CA HIS A 252 -13.62 9.03 4.84
C HIS A 252 -14.35 7.67 4.92
N GLN A 253 -14.34 6.91 3.82
CA GLN A 253 -15.07 5.63 3.78
C GLN A 253 -14.49 4.61 4.77
N VAL A 254 -13.17 4.53 4.91
CA VAL A 254 -12.47 3.73 5.93
C VAL A 254 -11.20 4.43 6.39
N ALA A 255 -10.67 4.08 7.56
CA ALA A 255 -9.30 4.40 7.93
C ALA A 255 -8.33 3.43 7.23
N ALA A 256 -7.17 3.93 6.80
CA ALA A 256 -6.04 3.13 6.40
C ALA A 256 -5.03 3.05 7.56
N THR A 257 -4.47 1.87 7.81
CA THR A 257 -3.46 1.64 8.83
C THR A 257 -2.17 1.15 8.19
N GLY A 258 -1.21 2.06 8.02
CA GLY A 258 0.09 1.72 7.41
C GLY A 258 0.96 0.88 8.34
N LYS A 259 1.66 -0.13 7.79
CA LYS A 259 2.44 -1.10 8.57
C LYS A 259 3.72 -1.54 7.86
N HIS A 260 4.76 -2.03 8.57
CA HIS A 260 4.89 -2.14 10.03
C HIS A 260 5.91 -1.11 10.53
N PHE A 261 5.51 -0.22 11.41
CA PHE A 261 6.38 0.84 11.92
C PHE A 261 7.20 0.30 13.10
N ILE A 262 8.53 0.08 12.99
CA ILE A 262 9.45 0.49 11.94
C ILE A 262 10.59 -0.53 11.75
N ALA A 263 11.18 -0.57 10.56
CA ALA A 263 12.36 -1.38 10.22
C ALA A 263 12.14 -2.92 10.38
N TYR A 264 10.92 -3.38 10.14
CA TYR A 264 10.54 -4.78 10.25
C TYR A 264 11.14 -5.62 9.11
N SER A 265 11.17 -5.12 7.88
CA SER A 265 11.74 -5.77 6.68
C SER A 265 13.26 -5.62 6.64
N ASN A 266 13.97 -6.28 7.53
CA ASN A 266 15.43 -6.14 7.66
C ASN A 266 16.19 -7.42 7.34
N ASN A 267 17.49 -7.28 7.02
CA ASN A 267 18.35 -8.38 6.59
C ASN A 267 18.55 -9.42 7.69
N LYS A 268 18.70 -8.99 8.94
CA LYS A 268 18.92 -9.89 10.06
C LYS A 268 17.66 -10.72 10.32
N GLY A 269 16.49 -10.10 10.36
CA GLY A 269 15.24 -10.81 10.57
C GLY A 269 14.90 -11.76 9.43
N ALA A 270 15.19 -11.39 8.18
CA ALA A 270 15.03 -12.29 7.04
C ALA A 270 15.90 -13.55 7.17
N ARG A 271 17.16 -13.39 7.57
CA ARG A 271 18.08 -14.50 7.81
C ARG A 271 17.59 -15.43 8.92
N GLU A 272 17.01 -14.90 9.98
CA GLU A 272 16.51 -15.67 11.12
C GLU A 272 15.12 -16.29 10.92
N GLY A 273 14.51 -16.09 9.77
CA GLY A 273 13.21 -16.66 9.38
C GLY A 273 12.01 -15.84 9.82
N MET A 274 12.09 -15.14 10.93
CA MET A 274 11.05 -14.24 11.46
C MET A 274 11.67 -12.88 11.71
N ALA A 275 11.28 -11.85 10.99
CA ALA A 275 11.87 -10.51 11.07
C ALA A 275 11.61 -9.77 12.42
N ARG A 276 11.52 -10.48 13.54
CA ARG A 276 11.17 -9.99 14.89
C ARG A 276 12.40 -9.73 15.75
N VAL A 277 13.45 -9.16 15.19
CA VAL A 277 14.75 -8.93 15.82
C VAL A 277 15.27 -7.55 15.49
N ASP A 278 16.20 -7.04 16.31
CA ASP A 278 16.91 -5.80 16.04
C ASP A 278 17.53 -5.82 14.63
N PRO A 279 17.19 -4.86 13.75
CA PRO A 279 17.70 -4.79 12.39
C PRO A 279 19.21 -4.58 12.29
N GLN A 280 19.86 -4.09 13.37
CA GLN A 280 21.28 -3.74 13.40
C GLN A 280 21.66 -2.74 12.29
N MET A 281 20.83 -1.74 12.09
CA MET A 281 21.00 -0.66 11.12
C MET A 281 21.45 0.63 11.82
N SER A 282 22.20 1.47 11.10
CA SER A 282 22.49 2.81 11.60
C SER A 282 21.21 3.67 11.66
N PRO A 283 21.11 4.65 12.60
CA PRO A 283 19.99 5.58 12.63
C PRO A 283 19.73 6.27 11.29
N ARG A 284 20.80 6.63 10.57
CA ARG A 284 20.72 7.21 9.22
C ARG A 284 20.00 6.28 8.24
N GLU A 285 20.31 5.01 8.25
CA GLU A 285 19.72 4.05 7.34
C GLU A 285 18.23 3.83 7.64
N VAL A 286 17.86 3.75 8.92
CA VAL A 286 16.45 3.66 9.32
C VAL A 286 15.67 4.90 8.87
N GLU A 287 16.23 6.10 9.04
CA GLU A 287 15.59 7.35 8.59
C GLU A 287 15.40 7.42 7.07
N MET A 288 16.47 7.09 6.32
CA MET A 288 16.47 7.23 4.86
C MET A 288 15.66 6.14 4.14
N LEU A 289 15.55 4.94 4.72
CA LEU A 289 14.89 3.81 4.08
C LEU A 289 13.52 3.53 4.69
N HIS A 290 13.44 3.32 5.99
CA HIS A 290 12.25 2.77 6.64
C HIS A 290 11.29 3.84 7.18
N ALA A 291 11.81 4.95 7.71
CA ALA A 291 11.00 6.07 8.19
C ALA A 291 10.46 6.95 7.07
N TYR A 292 11.19 7.03 5.95
CA TYR A 292 10.84 7.89 4.81
C TYR A 292 9.44 7.62 4.24
N PRO A 293 9.02 6.38 3.92
CA PRO A 293 7.67 6.12 3.42
C PRO A 293 6.58 6.54 4.41
N PHE A 294 6.74 6.23 5.69
CA PHE A 294 5.77 6.62 6.71
C PHE A 294 5.64 8.15 6.82
N LYS A 295 6.78 8.86 6.90
CA LYS A 295 6.81 10.33 6.93
C LYS A 295 6.04 10.93 5.76
N ARG A 296 6.28 10.42 4.54
CA ARG A 296 5.62 10.88 3.31
C ARG A 296 4.11 10.61 3.33
N VAL A 297 3.74 9.36 3.61
CA VAL A 297 2.32 8.94 3.62
C VAL A 297 1.52 9.66 4.70
N ILE A 298 2.09 9.85 5.90
CA ILE A 298 1.46 10.62 6.97
C ILE A 298 1.18 12.06 6.51
N ARG A 299 2.19 12.73 5.97
CA ARG A 299 2.09 14.15 5.61
C ARG A 299 1.30 14.42 4.34
N GLU A 300 1.37 13.53 3.36
CA GLU A 300 0.82 13.76 2.01
C GLU A 300 -0.51 13.07 1.76
N ALA A 301 -0.85 12.04 2.53
CA ALA A 301 -2.12 11.32 2.41
C ALA A 301 -2.96 11.33 3.70
N GLY A 302 -2.46 11.92 4.80
CA GLY A 302 -3.21 11.99 6.05
C GLY A 302 -3.54 10.63 6.65
N LEU A 303 -2.55 9.73 6.73
CA LEU A 303 -2.71 8.37 7.26
C LEU A 303 -3.35 8.37 8.65
N LEU A 304 -4.41 7.61 8.86
CA LEU A 304 -5.21 7.61 10.10
C LEU A 304 -4.80 6.55 11.13
N GLY A 305 -4.16 5.47 10.70
CA GLY A 305 -3.65 4.41 11.57
C GLY A 305 -2.20 4.05 11.26
N VAL A 306 -1.45 3.63 12.28
CA VAL A 306 -0.11 3.05 12.15
C VAL A 306 -0.04 1.80 13.00
N MET A 307 0.41 0.69 12.41
CA MET A 307 0.70 -0.54 13.16
C MET A 307 2.18 -0.60 13.51
N SER A 308 2.49 -0.68 14.81
CA SER A 308 3.85 -0.80 15.31
C SER A 308 4.38 -2.23 15.16
N SER A 309 5.65 -2.37 14.78
CA SER A 309 6.27 -3.64 14.44
C SER A 309 6.69 -4.49 15.65
N TYR A 310 6.99 -5.76 15.40
CA TYR A 310 7.41 -6.74 16.42
C TYR A 310 8.82 -6.58 16.96
N ASN A 311 9.71 -5.95 16.20
CA ASN A 311 11.14 -5.95 16.48
C ASN A 311 11.53 -4.90 17.53
N ASP A 312 12.72 -5.07 18.08
CA ASP A 312 13.44 -4.02 18.78
C ASP A 312 14.34 -3.23 17.80
N TYR A 313 14.79 -2.08 18.22
CA TYR A 313 15.79 -1.27 17.52
C TYR A 313 16.77 -0.70 18.56
N ASP A 314 18.06 -0.98 18.39
CA ASP A 314 19.12 -0.59 19.32
C ASP A 314 18.84 -1.03 20.78
N GLY A 315 18.30 -2.26 20.91
CA GLY A 315 17.95 -2.87 22.19
C GLY A 315 16.61 -2.41 22.79
N PHE A 316 15.86 -1.48 22.15
CA PHE A 316 14.58 -1.01 22.63
C PHE A 316 13.45 -1.57 21.75
N PRO A 317 12.53 -2.41 22.27
CA PRO A 317 11.36 -2.84 21.53
C PRO A 317 10.53 -1.64 21.04
N ILE A 318 10.10 -1.69 19.78
CA ILE A 318 9.31 -0.58 19.21
C ILE A 318 8.04 -0.33 20.03
N GLN A 319 7.43 -1.39 20.58
CA GLN A 319 6.22 -1.28 21.39
C GLN A 319 6.40 -0.46 22.68
N SER A 320 7.60 -0.35 23.21
CA SER A 320 7.94 0.41 24.41
C SER A 320 8.84 1.62 24.15
N SER A 321 9.04 1.98 22.88
CA SER A 321 9.92 3.08 22.48
C SER A 321 9.16 4.41 22.39
N TYR A 322 9.25 5.22 23.46
CA TYR A 322 8.74 6.60 23.45
C TYR A 322 9.38 7.43 22.32
N TYR A 323 10.66 7.18 22.03
CA TYR A 323 11.35 7.84 20.93
C TYR A 323 10.63 7.60 19.59
N TRP A 324 10.37 6.35 19.22
CA TRP A 324 9.73 6.04 17.93
C TRP A 324 8.24 6.39 17.92
N LEU A 325 7.46 5.99 18.94
CA LEU A 325 6.00 6.13 18.89
C LEU A 325 5.50 7.54 19.24
N THR A 326 6.29 8.31 20.00
CA THR A 326 5.89 9.67 20.41
C THR A 326 6.76 10.72 19.76
N THR A 327 8.08 10.73 20.04
CA THR A 327 8.96 11.81 19.57
C THR A 327 9.02 11.85 18.04
N ARG A 328 9.30 10.71 17.40
CA ARG A 328 9.43 10.65 15.94
C ARG A 328 8.08 10.67 15.23
N LEU A 329 7.21 9.71 15.56
CA LEU A 329 5.95 9.52 14.84
C LEU A 329 5.01 10.73 15.03
N ARG A 330 4.70 11.10 16.27
CA ARG A 330 3.76 12.20 16.55
C ARG A 330 4.43 13.57 16.47
N GLY A 331 5.61 13.70 17.08
CA GLY A 331 6.31 14.99 17.16
C GLY A 331 6.85 15.45 15.81
N GLU A 332 7.66 14.64 15.16
CA GLU A 332 8.40 15.07 13.97
C GLU A 332 7.71 14.71 12.64
N MET A 333 7.07 13.55 12.53
CA MET A 333 6.31 13.19 11.32
C MET A 333 4.93 13.85 11.27
N GLY A 334 4.42 14.32 12.43
CA GLY A 334 3.13 15.01 12.54
C GLY A 334 1.91 14.09 12.56
N PHE A 335 2.09 12.81 12.91
CA PHE A 335 1.01 11.83 12.95
C PHE A 335 -0.06 12.19 14.01
N ARG A 336 -1.32 12.18 13.62
CA ARG A 336 -2.47 12.55 14.45
C ARG A 336 -3.50 11.43 14.64
N GLY A 337 -3.25 10.26 14.05
CA GLY A 337 -4.09 9.09 14.18
C GLY A 337 -3.73 8.21 15.38
N TYR A 338 -4.20 6.98 15.40
CA TYR A 338 -3.90 6.03 16.45
C TYR A 338 -2.82 5.02 16.06
N VAL A 339 -2.10 4.53 17.07
CA VAL A 339 -1.13 3.43 16.93
C VAL A 339 -1.74 2.15 17.46
N VAL A 340 -1.81 1.12 16.62
CA VAL A 340 -2.17 -0.25 17.01
C VAL A 340 -0.90 -1.10 17.07
N SER A 341 -0.80 -2.02 18.03
CA SER A 341 0.28 -3.00 18.03
C SER A 341 0.07 -4.06 16.97
N ASP A 342 1.13 -4.63 16.45
CA ASP A 342 1.02 -5.92 15.76
C ASP A 342 0.58 -7.01 16.75
N SER A 343 0.07 -8.14 16.25
CA SER A 343 -0.56 -9.19 17.08
C SER A 343 0.41 -9.79 18.08
N ASP A 344 0.05 -9.77 19.38
CA ASP A 344 0.87 -10.22 20.51
C ASP A 344 2.20 -9.44 20.71
N ALA A 345 2.44 -8.32 20.01
CA ALA A 345 3.71 -7.59 20.11
C ALA A 345 3.94 -6.96 21.50
N VAL A 346 2.89 -6.58 22.21
CA VAL A 346 2.99 -6.10 23.61
C VAL A 346 3.45 -7.23 24.53
N GLU A 347 2.94 -8.45 24.32
CA GLU A 347 3.34 -9.62 25.05
C GLU A 347 4.82 -9.97 24.88
N TYR A 348 5.38 -9.63 23.71
CA TYR A 348 6.80 -9.86 23.45
C TYR A 348 7.72 -9.05 24.34
N LEU A 349 7.28 -7.96 24.95
CA LEU A 349 8.07 -7.21 25.92
C LEU A 349 8.54 -8.09 27.08
N TYR A 350 7.70 -9.03 27.55
CA TYR A 350 8.07 -9.95 28.61
C TYR A 350 8.37 -11.38 28.16
N THR A 351 7.75 -11.86 27.06
CA THR A 351 7.93 -13.24 26.63
C THR A 351 9.14 -13.46 25.71
N LYS A 352 9.63 -12.41 25.05
CA LYS A 352 10.71 -12.47 24.07
C LYS A 352 11.83 -11.48 24.35
N HIS A 353 11.52 -10.18 24.46
CA HIS A 353 12.53 -9.13 24.62
C HIS A 353 13.10 -9.08 26.05
N GLY A 354 12.32 -9.51 27.06
CA GLY A 354 12.75 -9.50 28.44
C GLY A 354 12.92 -8.10 29.05
N THR A 355 12.25 -7.09 28.48
CA THR A 355 12.28 -5.70 28.95
C THR A 355 11.18 -5.38 29.98
N ALA A 356 10.17 -6.23 30.07
CA ALA A 356 9.13 -6.19 31.09
C ALA A 356 9.17 -7.48 31.91
N LYS A 357 8.92 -7.39 33.22
CA LYS A 357 8.90 -8.56 34.12
C LYS A 357 7.63 -9.40 33.98
N ASP A 358 6.53 -8.76 33.60
CA ASP A 358 5.19 -9.36 33.49
C ASP A 358 4.31 -8.53 32.53
N MET A 359 3.08 -8.98 32.29
CA MET A 359 2.13 -8.28 31.42
C MET A 359 1.77 -6.87 31.93
N LYS A 360 1.65 -6.68 33.24
CA LYS A 360 1.34 -5.37 33.81
C LYS A 360 2.41 -4.33 33.50
N GLU A 361 3.68 -4.73 33.61
CA GLU A 361 4.81 -3.88 33.24
C GLU A 361 4.85 -3.64 31.72
N ALA A 362 4.56 -4.65 30.89
CA ALA A 362 4.47 -4.49 29.43
C ALA A 362 3.37 -3.50 29.01
N VAL A 363 2.21 -3.56 29.66
CA VAL A 363 1.12 -2.60 29.48
C VAL A 363 1.58 -1.19 29.82
N ARG A 364 2.22 -0.97 30.99
CA ARG A 364 2.72 0.33 31.41
C ARG A 364 3.67 0.91 30.37
N GLN A 365 4.71 0.15 30.00
CA GLN A 365 5.72 0.59 29.04
C GLN A 365 5.11 0.96 27.67
N SER A 366 4.20 0.14 27.16
CA SER A 366 3.61 0.36 25.84
C SER A 366 2.69 1.59 25.80
N VAL A 367 1.88 1.79 26.83
CA VAL A 367 0.97 2.94 26.92
C VAL A 367 1.74 4.25 27.11
N GLU A 368 2.77 4.26 27.99
CA GLU A 368 3.66 5.41 28.15
C GLU A 368 4.40 5.76 26.85
N ALA A 369 4.85 4.76 26.10
CA ALA A 369 5.54 4.95 24.83
C ALA A 369 4.66 5.60 23.74
N GLY A 370 3.35 5.43 23.79
CA GLY A 370 2.46 6.04 22.80
C GLY A 370 1.53 5.07 22.08
N LEU A 371 1.46 3.80 22.51
CA LEU A 371 0.52 2.82 21.96
C LEU A 371 -0.92 3.19 22.35
N ASN A 372 -1.83 3.20 21.39
CA ASN A 372 -3.26 3.45 21.61
C ASN A 372 -4.05 2.18 21.78
N VAL A 373 -3.84 1.18 20.88
CA VAL A 373 -4.65 -0.04 20.83
C VAL A 373 -3.75 -1.26 20.83
N ARG A 374 -3.99 -2.17 21.76
CA ARG A 374 -3.33 -3.48 21.73
C ARG A 374 -4.08 -4.44 20.84
N CYS A 375 -3.44 -4.99 19.81
CA CYS A 375 -3.92 -6.12 19.00
C CYS A 375 -3.37 -7.44 19.51
N THR A 376 -4.22 -8.49 19.58
CA THR A 376 -3.80 -9.79 20.13
C THR A 376 -4.83 -10.89 19.83
N PHE A 377 -4.36 -12.13 19.89
CA PHE A 377 -5.19 -13.34 19.84
C PHE A 377 -5.65 -13.82 21.23
N ARG A 378 -5.60 -12.97 22.25
CA ARG A 378 -5.95 -13.28 23.63
C ARG A 378 -7.15 -12.45 24.10
N SER A 379 -7.76 -12.87 25.24
CA SER A 379 -8.84 -12.09 25.84
C SER A 379 -8.40 -10.66 26.15
N PRO A 380 -9.28 -9.66 25.90
CA PRO A 380 -9.08 -8.26 26.30
C PRO A 380 -8.73 -8.07 27.77
N ASP A 381 -9.25 -8.93 28.67
CA ASP A 381 -9.03 -8.87 30.11
C ASP A 381 -7.55 -8.85 30.49
N SER A 382 -6.72 -9.58 29.75
CA SER A 382 -5.28 -9.68 30.02
C SER A 382 -4.53 -8.35 29.89
N TYR A 383 -5.12 -7.36 29.21
CA TYR A 383 -4.57 -6.01 29.05
C TYR A 383 -5.34 -4.98 29.86
N VAL A 384 -6.67 -5.01 29.77
CA VAL A 384 -7.55 -3.99 30.37
C VAL A 384 -7.50 -4.03 31.91
N LEU A 385 -7.49 -5.23 32.51
CA LEU A 385 -7.45 -5.32 33.96
C LEU A 385 -6.12 -4.80 34.55
N PRO A 386 -4.93 -5.20 34.06
CA PRO A 386 -3.68 -4.58 34.46
C PRO A 386 -3.62 -3.07 34.24
N LEU A 387 -4.19 -2.58 33.14
CA LEU A 387 -4.24 -1.14 32.86
C LEU A 387 -5.05 -0.37 33.90
N ARG A 388 -6.24 -0.87 34.27
CA ARG A 388 -7.08 -0.30 35.36
C ARG A 388 -6.38 -0.33 36.71
N GLU A 389 -5.68 -1.40 37.02
CA GLU A 389 -4.87 -1.52 38.25
C GLU A 389 -3.76 -0.47 38.26
N LEU A 390 -3.02 -0.28 37.18
CA LEU A 390 -1.96 0.72 37.07
C LEU A 390 -2.47 2.12 37.37
N VAL A 391 -3.62 2.49 36.84
CA VAL A 391 -4.22 3.81 37.13
C VAL A 391 -4.65 3.92 38.60
N LYS A 392 -5.31 2.89 39.15
CA LYS A 392 -5.75 2.88 40.57
C LYS A 392 -4.58 2.95 41.56
N GLU A 393 -3.45 2.34 41.22
CA GLU A 393 -2.23 2.35 42.06
C GLU A 393 -1.34 3.58 41.82
N GLY A 394 -1.69 4.46 40.85
CA GLY A 394 -0.88 5.64 40.51
C GLY A 394 0.35 5.32 39.67
N GLY A 395 0.45 4.12 39.10
CA GLY A 395 1.51 3.69 38.19
C GLY A 395 1.37 4.25 36.77
N LEU A 396 0.18 4.67 36.37
CA LEU A 396 -0.12 5.46 35.18
C LEU A 396 -1.09 6.59 35.54
N SER A 397 -0.92 7.78 34.98
CA SER A 397 -1.91 8.84 35.14
C SER A 397 -3.10 8.61 34.20
N GLU A 398 -4.30 9.01 34.65
CA GLU A 398 -5.49 8.94 33.80
C GLU A 398 -5.36 9.87 32.57
N GLU A 399 -4.57 10.94 32.66
CA GLU A 399 -4.32 11.83 31.51
C GLU A 399 -3.59 11.12 30.37
N VAL A 400 -2.65 10.23 30.67
CA VAL A 400 -2.02 9.39 29.63
C VAL A 400 -3.05 8.50 28.94
N ILE A 401 -4.01 7.96 29.71
CA ILE A 401 -5.13 7.18 29.11
C ILE A 401 -5.99 8.08 28.23
N ASN A 402 -6.31 9.31 28.72
CA ASN A 402 -7.09 10.29 27.96
C ASN A 402 -6.44 10.60 26.62
N ASP A 403 -5.11 10.80 26.58
CA ASP A 403 -4.37 11.06 25.33
C ASP A 403 -4.48 9.90 24.36
N ARG A 404 -4.39 8.65 24.84
CA ARG A 404 -4.52 7.47 23.96
C ARG A 404 -5.94 7.34 23.41
N VAL A 405 -6.95 7.54 24.24
CA VAL A 405 -8.36 7.46 23.86
C VAL A 405 -8.75 8.61 22.92
N ARG A 406 -8.23 9.81 23.13
CA ARG A 406 -8.43 10.98 22.26
C ARG A 406 -8.08 10.68 20.81
N ASP A 407 -6.93 10.06 20.56
CA ASP A 407 -6.50 9.67 19.22
C ASP A 407 -7.43 8.61 18.59
N ILE A 408 -7.88 7.63 19.39
CA ILE A 408 -8.83 6.58 18.93
C ILE A 408 -10.17 7.22 18.55
N LEU A 409 -10.72 8.07 19.41
CA LEU A 409 -11.98 8.76 19.15
C LEU A 409 -11.88 9.65 17.92
N ARG A 410 -10.75 10.36 17.73
CA ARG A 410 -10.51 11.17 16.54
C ARG A 410 -10.71 10.37 15.25
N VAL A 411 -10.13 9.19 15.16
CA VAL A 411 -10.29 8.34 13.96
C VAL A 411 -11.75 7.88 13.82
N LYS A 412 -12.41 7.46 14.91
CA LYS A 412 -13.83 7.07 14.88
C LYS A 412 -14.75 8.20 14.40
N PHE A 413 -14.49 9.44 14.81
CA PHE A 413 -15.22 10.60 14.31
C PHE A 413 -14.91 10.88 12.84
N LEU A 414 -13.64 10.83 12.44
CA LEU A 414 -13.23 11.10 11.05
C LEU A 414 -13.82 10.10 10.04
N VAL A 415 -13.91 8.81 10.39
CA VAL A 415 -14.54 7.81 9.51
C VAL A 415 -16.07 7.79 9.63
N GLY A 416 -16.66 8.75 10.35
CA GLY A 416 -18.10 8.98 10.44
C GLY A 416 -18.86 7.96 11.29
N LEU A 417 -18.20 7.22 12.19
CA LEU A 417 -18.87 6.22 13.05
C LEU A 417 -19.91 6.84 14.00
N PHE A 418 -19.76 8.10 14.37
CA PHE A 418 -20.75 8.82 15.19
C PHE A 418 -21.85 9.53 14.36
N ASP A 419 -21.72 9.54 13.04
CA ASP A 419 -22.69 10.21 12.17
C ASP A 419 -23.48 9.17 11.33
N THR A 420 -22.80 8.14 10.86
CA THR A 420 -23.33 7.04 10.03
C THR A 420 -22.76 5.69 10.48
N PRO A 421 -23.13 5.20 11.69
CA PRO A 421 -22.48 4.03 12.29
C PRO A 421 -22.78 2.70 11.60
N TYR A 422 -23.83 2.64 10.79
CA TYR A 422 -24.29 1.42 10.15
C TYR A 422 -24.13 1.47 8.63
N GLN A 423 -23.84 0.32 8.03
CA GLN A 423 -24.04 0.14 6.60
C GLN A 423 -25.53 -0.08 6.32
N THR A 424 -26.22 0.96 5.89
CA THR A 424 -27.68 0.93 5.72
C THR A 424 -28.13 0.38 4.37
N ASP A 425 -27.35 0.55 3.31
CA ASP A 425 -27.67 0.02 1.96
C ASP A 425 -27.15 -1.41 1.80
N LEU A 426 -27.91 -2.37 2.32
CA LEU A 426 -27.54 -3.78 2.27
C LEU A 426 -27.59 -4.34 0.84
N LYS A 427 -28.53 -3.86 0.01
CA LYS A 427 -28.60 -4.25 -1.39
C LYS A 427 -27.40 -3.73 -2.18
N GLY A 428 -26.98 -2.51 -1.91
CA GLY A 428 -25.79 -1.92 -2.53
C GLY A 428 -24.51 -2.69 -2.20
N ALA A 429 -24.43 -3.35 -1.04
CA ALA A 429 -23.31 -4.22 -0.71
C ALA A 429 -23.19 -5.41 -1.68
N ASP A 430 -24.29 -6.06 -2.03
CA ASP A 430 -24.30 -7.15 -3.02
C ASP A 430 -23.96 -6.64 -4.45
N GLU A 431 -24.33 -5.39 -4.77
CA GLU A 431 -24.05 -4.80 -6.07
C GLU A 431 -22.59 -4.32 -6.20
N GLU A 432 -21.92 -4.00 -5.09
CA GLU A 432 -20.53 -3.53 -5.09
C GLU A 432 -19.51 -4.65 -5.08
N VAL A 433 -19.71 -5.68 -4.25
CA VAL A 433 -18.83 -6.85 -4.19
C VAL A 433 -19.09 -7.75 -5.41
N GLU A 434 -18.05 -8.22 -6.07
CA GLU A 434 -18.08 -8.91 -7.38
C GLU A 434 -18.50 -7.99 -8.56
N LYS A 435 -18.41 -6.68 -8.40
CA LYS A 435 -18.73 -5.73 -9.46
C LYS A 435 -17.79 -5.91 -10.66
N LYS A 436 -18.38 -5.98 -11.87
CA LYS A 436 -17.62 -6.24 -13.10
C LYS A 436 -16.53 -5.20 -13.36
N GLU A 437 -16.80 -3.93 -13.08
CA GLU A 437 -15.84 -2.85 -13.26
C GLU A 437 -14.64 -3.00 -12.32
N ASN A 438 -14.83 -3.52 -11.10
CA ASN A 438 -13.76 -3.81 -10.16
C ASN A 438 -12.87 -4.95 -10.69
N GLU A 439 -13.49 -5.99 -11.26
CA GLU A 439 -12.79 -7.12 -11.90
C GLU A 439 -11.97 -6.69 -13.13
N GLU A 440 -12.46 -5.70 -13.89
CA GLU A 440 -11.71 -5.11 -15.01
C GLU A 440 -10.45 -4.37 -14.52
N VAL A 441 -10.53 -3.65 -13.40
CA VAL A 441 -9.37 -3.03 -12.75
C VAL A 441 -8.38 -4.10 -12.24
N ALA A 442 -8.88 -5.21 -11.67
CA ALA A 442 -8.04 -6.32 -11.23
C ALA A 442 -7.29 -6.97 -12.42
N LEU A 443 -7.96 -7.15 -13.55
CA LEU A 443 -7.32 -7.64 -14.77
C LEU A 443 -6.27 -6.67 -15.30
N GLN A 444 -6.57 -5.37 -15.31
CA GLN A 444 -5.61 -4.34 -15.71
C GLN A 444 -4.37 -4.35 -14.79
N ALA A 445 -4.58 -4.45 -13.48
CA ALA A 445 -3.49 -4.55 -12.50
C ALA A 445 -2.64 -5.82 -12.75
N SER A 446 -3.27 -6.95 -13.03
CA SER A 446 -2.57 -8.20 -13.38
C SER A 446 -1.72 -8.04 -14.64
N ARG A 447 -2.25 -7.40 -15.71
CA ARG A 447 -1.52 -7.16 -16.96
C ARG A 447 -0.32 -6.22 -16.77
N GLU A 448 -0.52 -5.13 -16.03
CA GLU A 448 0.52 -4.13 -15.81
C GLU A 448 1.62 -4.61 -14.85
N SER A 449 1.34 -5.59 -13.98
CA SER A 449 2.31 -6.13 -13.02
C SER A 449 3.34 -7.07 -13.67
N ILE A 450 3.02 -7.67 -14.82
CA ILE A 450 3.88 -8.67 -15.46
C ILE A 450 5.06 -8.02 -16.16
N VAL A 451 6.26 -8.52 -15.88
CA VAL A 451 7.53 -8.02 -16.41
C VAL A 451 8.11 -9.00 -17.44
N LEU A 452 8.39 -8.52 -18.63
CA LEU A 452 9.16 -9.29 -19.64
C LEU A 452 10.65 -9.14 -19.33
N LEU A 453 11.25 -10.20 -18.77
CA LEU A 453 12.67 -10.21 -18.39
C LEU A 453 13.59 -10.51 -19.58
N LYS A 454 13.14 -11.38 -20.50
CA LYS A 454 13.94 -11.79 -21.65
C LYS A 454 13.07 -12.12 -22.86
N ASN A 455 13.52 -11.77 -24.08
CA ASN A 455 12.84 -12.11 -25.31
C ASN A 455 13.81 -12.19 -26.50
N GLU A 456 14.70 -13.19 -26.48
CA GLU A 456 15.63 -13.42 -27.55
C GLU A 456 14.94 -13.87 -28.84
N LYS A 457 15.40 -13.39 -29.96
CA LYS A 457 14.88 -13.72 -31.30
C LYS A 457 13.38 -13.45 -31.47
N ASN A 458 12.80 -12.60 -30.63
CA ASN A 458 11.38 -12.28 -30.63
C ASN A 458 10.48 -13.53 -30.56
N VAL A 459 10.80 -14.45 -29.66
CA VAL A 459 9.97 -15.64 -29.40
C VAL A 459 8.56 -15.22 -28.97
N LEU A 460 8.47 -14.17 -28.16
CA LEU A 460 7.20 -13.55 -27.79
C LEU A 460 6.96 -12.25 -28.61
N PRO A 461 5.70 -11.92 -28.91
CA PRO A 461 4.49 -12.72 -28.65
C PRO A 461 4.39 -13.90 -29.59
N LEU A 462 3.79 -14.98 -29.09
CA LEU A 462 3.47 -16.18 -29.87
C LEU A 462 2.40 -15.86 -30.93
N ASP A 463 2.56 -16.40 -32.14
CA ASP A 463 1.58 -16.24 -33.21
C ASP A 463 0.56 -17.41 -33.18
N PRO A 464 -0.69 -17.19 -32.73
CA PRO A 464 -1.69 -18.25 -32.60
C PRO A 464 -1.99 -18.95 -33.94
N SER A 465 -1.74 -18.28 -35.08
CA SER A 465 -2.02 -18.85 -36.40
C SER A 465 -1.00 -19.92 -36.84
N LYS A 466 0.19 -19.91 -36.24
CA LYS A 466 1.32 -20.81 -36.54
C LYS A 466 1.43 -21.99 -35.60
N ILE A 467 0.75 -21.96 -34.46
CA ILE A 467 0.84 -22.97 -33.40
C ILE A 467 -0.34 -23.92 -33.52
N ARG A 468 -0.06 -25.23 -33.52
CA ARG A 468 -1.05 -26.29 -33.52
C ARG A 468 -1.06 -27.07 -32.21
N LYS A 469 0.05 -27.08 -31.48
CA LYS A 469 0.18 -27.83 -30.25
C LYS A 469 1.09 -27.09 -29.27
N ILE A 470 0.61 -26.90 -28.07
CA ILE A 470 1.32 -26.26 -26.96
C ILE A 470 1.51 -27.28 -25.84
N ALA A 471 2.72 -27.42 -25.33
CA ALA A 471 2.95 -28.15 -24.07
C ALA A 471 3.01 -27.14 -22.92
N VAL A 472 2.18 -27.31 -21.91
CA VAL A 472 2.21 -26.54 -20.68
C VAL A 472 2.63 -27.47 -19.55
N CYS A 473 3.66 -27.09 -18.79
CA CYS A 473 4.11 -27.86 -17.63
C CYS A 473 4.61 -26.93 -16.51
N GLY A 474 4.84 -27.53 -15.36
CA GLY A 474 5.29 -26.85 -14.15
C GLY A 474 4.23 -26.82 -13.04
N PRO A 475 4.67 -26.75 -11.78
CA PRO A 475 3.77 -26.82 -10.62
C PRO A 475 2.80 -25.63 -10.54
N ASN A 476 3.16 -24.47 -11.09
CA ASN A 476 2.32 -23.28 -11.06
C ASN A 476 1.43 -23.12 -12.31
N ALA A 477 1.45 -24.07 -13.24
CA ALA A 477 0.64 -23.98 -14.46
C ALA A 477 -0.87 -24.00 -14.17
N ASP A 478 -1.31 -24.90 -13.28
CA ASP A 478 -2.72 -25.02 -12.87
C ASP A 478 -2.90 -24.83 -11.36
N GLU A 479 -2.11 -23.93 -10.77
CA GLU A 479 -2.15 -23.60 -9.35
C GLU A 479 -3.03 -22.36 -9.13
N HIS A 480 -3.79 -22.37 -8.05
CA HIS A 480 -4.72 -21.30 -7.68
C HIS A 480 -4.36 -20.62 -6.34
N SER A 481 -3.63 -21.33 -5.48
CA SER A 481 -3.38 -20.90 -4.10
C SER A 481 -2.52 -19.64 -3.99
N TYR A 482 -1.72 -19.32 -5.01
CA TYR A 482 -0.94 -18.08 -5.03
C TYR A 482 -1.82 -16.82 -5.01
N ALA A 483 -3.01 -16.87 -5.60
CA ALA A 483 -3.96 -15.77 -5.58
C ALA A 483 -4.73 -15.66 -4.26
N LEU A 484 -4.56 -16.63 -3.37
CA LEU A 484 -5.22 -16.72 -2.06
C LEU A 484 -4.19 -16.65 -0.91
N THR A 485 -3.05 -16.00 -1.14
CA THR A 485 -2.05 -15.72 -0.09
C THR A 485 -2.60 -14.75 0.94
N HIS A 486 -1.88 -14.55 2.05
CA HIS A 486 -2.32 -13.76 3.19
C HIS A 486 -2.77 -12.33 2.83
N TYR A 487 -3.68 -11.79 3.65
CA TYR A 487 -4.13 -10.39 3.68
C TYR A 487 -4.86 -9.92 2.43
N GLY A 488 -5.60 -10.81 1.79
CA GLY A 488 -6.43 -10.51 0.64
C GLY A 488 -7.69 -11.39 0.53
N PRO A 489 -8.56 -11.12 -0.45
CA PRO A 489 -9.85 -11.78 -0.61
C PRO A 489 -9.75 -13.30 -0.76
N LEU A 490 -10.79 -14.00 -0.32
CA LEU A 490 -10.93 -15.45 -0.44
C LEU A 490 -12.21 -15.85 -1.16
N ALA A 491 -12.30 -17.14 -1.51
CA ALA A 491 -13.44 -17.69 -2.25
C ALA A 491 -13.69 -17.01 -3.61
N VAL A 492 -12.64 -16.41 -4.18
CA VAL A 492 -12.68 -15.82 -5.52
C VAL A 492 -12.40 -16.87 -6.60
N GLU A 493 -12.97 -16.68 -7.78
CA GLU A 493 -12.65 -17.53 -8.93
C GLU A 493 -11.29 -17.13 -9.50
N VAL A 494 -10.32 -18.06 -9.46
CA VAL A 494 -8.96 -17.84 -9.95
C VAL A 494 -8.80 -18.51 -11.31
N THR A 495 -8.40 -17.76 -12.31
CA THR A 495 -8.01 -18.31 -13.62
C THR A 495 -6.53 -18.68 -13.57
N SER A 496 -6.22 -19.98 -13.63
CA SER A 496 -4.84 -20.48 -13.73
C SER A 496 -4.21 -20.13 -15.07
N VAL A 497 -2.86 -20.17 -15.14
CA VAL A 497 -2.13 -19.93 -16.41
C VAL A 497 -2.56 -20.96 -17.48
N LEU A 498 -2.71 -22.22 -17.09
CA LEU A 498 -3.19 -23.28 -17.97
C LEU A 498 -4.58 -22.96 -18.53
N LYS A 499 -5.53 -22.58 -17.66
CA LYS A 499 -6.90 -22.24 -18.07
C LYS A 499 -6.91 -21.02 -19.00
N GLY A 500 -6.14 -19.99 -18.70
CA GLY A 500 -6.02 -18.81 -19.57
C GLY A 500 -5.47 -19.15 -20.96
N ILE A 501 -4.46 -20.01 -21.05
CA ILE A 501 -3.93 -20.50 -22.33
C ILE A 501 -4.95 -21.36 -23.08
N GLN A 502 -5.65 -22.27 -22.40
CA GLN A 502 -6.69 -23.12 -22.99
C GLN A 502 -7.84 -22.31 -23.58
N GLU A 503 -8.32 -21.32 -22.86
CA GLU A 503 -9.39 -20.43 -23.34
C GLU A 503 -8.94 -19.60 -24.54
N LYS A 504 -7.72 -19.10 -24.52
CA LYS A 504 -7.14 -18.31 -25.60
C LYS A 504 -6.94 -19.10 -26.89
N MET A 505 -6.53 -20.35 -26.73
CA MET A 505 -6.19 -21.24 -27.84
C MET A 505 -7.33 -22.20 -28.19
N LYS A 506 -8.49 -22.05 -27.57
CA LYS A 506 -9.68 -22.83 -27.89
C LYS A 506 -9.94 -22.82 -29.38
N ASP A 507 -10.18 -24.01 -29.97
CA ASP A 507 -10.41 -24.26 -31.40
C ASP A 507 -9.25 -23.86 -32.35
N LYS A 508 -8.06 -23.49 -31.79
CA LYS A 508 -6.87 -23.10 -32.58
C LYS A 508 -5.74 -24.10 -32.44
N ALA A 509 -5.49 -24.60 -31.23
CA ALA A 509 -4.41 -25.53 -30.95
C ALA A 509 -4.73 -26.49 -29.80
N ASP A 510 -4.12 -27.68 -29.84
CA ASP A 510 -4.14 -28.61 -28.69
C ASP A 510 -3.22 -28.12 -27.60
N VAL A 511 -3.75 -28.04 -26.36
CA VAL A 511 -2.97 -27.72 -25.17
C VAL A 511 -2.75 -28.99 -24.36
N LEU A 512 -1.52 -29.48 -24.37
CA LEU A 512 -1.08 -30.64 -23.60
C LEU A 512 -0.62 -30.15 -22.23
N TYR A 513 -1.06 -30.81 -21.14
CA TYR A 513 -0.66 -30.45 -19.78
C TYR A 513 -0.09 -31.62 -19.01
N THR A 514 0.97 -31.36 -18.24
CA THR A 514 1.43 -32.21 -17.16
C THR A 514 2.14 -31.35 -16.12
N LYS A 515 1.98 -31.67 -14.84
CA LYS A 515 2.64 -30.92 -13.75
C LYS A 515 4.18 -30.97 -13.87
N GLY A 516 4.75 -32.12 -14.19
CA GLY A 516 6.19 -32.34 -14.41
C GLY A 516 7.01 -32.41 -13.13
N CYS A 517 6.69 -31.64 -12.11
CA CYS A 517 7.25 -31.73 -10.75
C CYS A 517 6.32 -31.08 -9.74
N ASP A 518 6.53 -31.32 -8.45
CA ASP A 518 5.86 -30.56 -7.39
C ASP A 518 6.50 -29.19 -7.18
N LEU A 519 5.79 -28.31 -6.48
CA LEU A 519 6.27 -26.95 -6.15
C LEU A 519 7.58 -27.03 -5.34
N VAL A 520 7.63 -27.94 -4.38
CA VAL A 520 8.80 -28.29 -3.58
C VAL A 520 8.87 -29.82 -3.48
N ASP A 521 10.06 -30.37 -3.33
CA ASP A 521 10.25 -31.83 -3.18
C ASP A 521 9.84 -32.34 -1.80
N ALA A 522 9.90 -33.66 -1.60
CA ALA A 522 9.50 -34.33 -0.37
C ALA A 522 10.42 -33.99 0.83
N ASN A 523 11.66 -33.57 0.58
CA ASN A 523 12.65 -33.23 1.60
C ASN A 523 12.66 -31.74 1.99
N TRP A 524 11.73 -30.94 1.42
CA TRP A 524 11.61 -29.52 1.72
C TRP A 524 11.29 -29.28 3.22
N PRO A 525 11.94 -28.32 3.92
CA PRO A 525 12.92 -27.32 3.42
C PRO A 525 14.39 -27.77 3.43
N GLU A 526 14.73 -28.97 3.88
CA GLU A 526 16.12 -29.45 3.98
C GLU A 526 16.80 -29.50 2.59
N SER A 527 16.03 -29.74 1.53
CA SER A 527 16.52 -29.74 0.16
C SER A 527 17.04 -28.39 -0.36
N GLU A 528 16.82 -27.28 0.35
CA GLU A 528 17.55 -26.03 0.10
C GLU A 528 19.05 -26.11 0.45
N LEU A 529 19.44 -27.05 1.31
CA LEU A 529 20.80 -27.18 1.84
C LEU A 529 21.48 -28.45 1.35
N ILE A 530 20.72 -29.49 1.09
CA ILE A 530 21.24 -30.82 0.70
C ILE A 530 20.67 -31.18 -0.68
N ASP A 531 21.55 -31.43 -1.63
CA ASP A 531 21.16 -31.90 -2.95
C ASP A 531 20.84 -33.40 -2.91
N TYR A 532 19.55 -33.73 -2.87
CA TYR A 532 19.06 -35.10 -2.92
C TYR A 532 18.95 -35.60 -4.37
N PRO A 533 19.27 -36.87 -4.68
CA PRO A 533 19.07 -37.41 -6.02
C PRO A 533 17.58 -37.45 -6.38
N LEU A 534 17.28 -37.38 -7.66
CA LEU A 534 15.92 -37.58 -8.17
C LEU A 534 15.42 -38.96 -7.82
N THR A 535 14.17 -39.07 -7.38
CA THR A 535 13.47 -40.34 -7.25
C THR A 535 12.98 -40.83 -8.61
N ASP A 536 12.66 -42.13 -8.73
CA ASP A 536 12.11 -42.70 -9.97
C ASP A 536 10.77 -42.05 -10.34
N GLU A 537 9.96 -41.68 -9.35
CA GLU A 537 8.69 -40.99 -9.52
C GLU A 537 8.90 -39.57 -10.06
N GLU A 538 9.82 -38.80 -9.47
CA GLU A 538 10.16 -37.44 -9.94
C GLU A 538 10.68 -37.50 -11.38
N GLN A 539 11.60 -38.43 -11.69
CA GLN A 539 12.11 -38.59 -13.06
C GLN A 539 10.99 -38.94 -14.05
N LYS A 540 10.06 -39.81 -13.68
CA LYS A 540 8.94 -40.20 -14.53
C LYS A 540 8.00 -39.03 -14.83
N GLU A 541 7.75 -38.15 -13.88
CA GLU A 541 6.92 -36.96 -14.12
C GLU A 541 7.65 -35.96 -15.04
N ILE A 542 8.96 -35.76 -14.87
CA ILE A 542 9.78 -34.97 -15.78
C ILE A 542 9.75 -35.57 -17.19
N ASP A 543 9.90 -36.89 -17.33
CA ASP A 543 9.88 -37.57 -18.63
C ASP A 543 8.55 -37.42 -19.37
N LYS A 544 7.40 -37.35 -18.65
CA LYS A 544 6.09 -37.02 -19.24
C LYS A 544 6.10 -35.62 -19.84
N ALA A 545 6.63 -34.63 -19.11
CA ALA A 545 6.73 -33.26 -19.60
C ALA A 545 7.63 -33.18 -20.84
N VAL A 546 8.75 -33.86 -20.83
CA VAL A 546 9.66 -33.96 -21.99
C VAL A 546 8.95 -34.59 -23.18
N SER A 547 8.18 -35.66 -22.98
CA SER A 547 7.42 -36.33 -24.04
C SER A 547 6.40 -35.41 -24.69
N GLN A 548 5.67 -34.62 -23.88
CA GLN A 548 4.71 -33.64 -24.38
C GLN A 548 5.41 -32.48 -25.11
N ALA A 549 6.49 -31.95 -24.56
CA ALA A 549 7.27 -30.88 -25.18
C ALA A 549 7.81 -31.28 -26.56
N LYS A 550 8.30 -32.52 -26.72
CA LYS A 550 8.77 -33.03 -28.03
C LYS A 550 7.67 -33.02 -29.09
N GLN A 551 6.41 -33.22 -28.70
CA GLN A 551 5.24 -33.24 -29.62
C GLN A 551 4.71 -31.83 -29.91
N ALA A 552 5.08 -30.83 -29.14
CA ALA A 552 4.55 -29.47 -29.26
C ALA A 552 5.38 -28.59 -30.19
N ASP A 553 4.77 -27.49 -30.64
CA ASP A 553 5.45 -26.43 -31.38
C ASP A 553 6.21 -25.48 -30.44
N VAL A 554 5.71 -25.31 -29.23
CA VAL A 554 6.28 -24.51 -28.15
C VAL A 554 5.96 -25.13 -26.79
N ALA A 555 6.89 -25.02 -25.85
CA ALA A 555 6.68 -25.40 -24.46
C ALA A 555 6.60 -24.15 -23.57
N ILE A 556 5.57 -24.08 -22.72
CA ILE A 556 5.39 -23.04 -21.69
C ILE A 556 5.61 -23.71 -20.35
N VAL A 557 6.66 -23.31 -19.65
CA VAL A 557 7.07 -23.89 -18.35
C VAL A 557 6.75 -22.88 -17.27
N VAL A 558 5.84 -23.22 -16.35
CA VAL A 558 5.33 -22.31 -15.31
C VAL A 558 5.88 -22.72 -13.95
N LEU A 559 6.84 -21.98 -13.45
CA LEU A 559 7.63 -22.29 -12.27
C LEU A 559 7.53 -21.16 -11.23
N GLY A 560 8.18 -21.36 -10.08
CA GLY A 560 8.36 -20.32 -9.07
C GLY A 560 8.06 -20.77 -7.65
N GLY A 561 7.35 -19.93 -6.91
CA GLY A 561 6.99 -20.16 -5.51
C GLY A 561 5.49 -20.30 -5.29
N GLY A 562 5.11 -20.40 -4.04
CA GLY A 562 3.72 -20.48 -3.58
C GLY A 562 3.64 -20.36 -2.06
N GLN A 563 2.50 -20.64 -1.46
CA GLN A 563 2.29 -20.52 -0.02
C GLN A 563 3.29 -21.32 0.87
N ARG A 564 3.93 -22.37 0.33
CA ARG A 564 4.96 -23.12 1.06
C ARG A 564 6.30 -22.40 1.10
N THR A 565 6.59 -21.49 0.19
CA THR A 565 7.90 -20.85 0.00
C THR A 565 7.88 -19.36 0.26
N CYS A 566 6.73 -18.73 0.41
CA CYS A 566 6.54 -17.30 0.63
C CYS A 566 5.38 -17.05 1.60
N GLY A 567 5.42 -15.97 2.35
CA GLY A 567 4.48 -15.61 3.40
C GLY A 567 5.15 -15.44 4.75
N GLU A 568 4.40 -15.08 5.78
CA GLU A 568 4.92 -14.89 7.13
C GLU A 568 5.58 -16.19 7.66
N ASN A 569 6.74 -16.06 8.30
CA ASN A 569 7.56 -17.17 8.82
C ASN A 569 8.12 -18.13 7.75
N LYS A 570 8.19 -17.69 6.48
CA LYS A 570 8.67 -18.50 5.35
C LYS A 570 9.86 -17.84 4.63
N SER A 571 10.79 -17.30 5.41
CA SER A 571 12.09 -16.88 4.87
C SER A 571 12.87 -18.08 4.33
N ARG A 572 13.68 -17.82 3.31
CA ARG A 572 14.46 -18.85 2.62
C ARG A 572 15.96 -18.70 2.85
N SER A 573 16.69 -19.80 2.77
CA SER A 573 18.16 -19.80 2.78
C SER A 573 18.77 -19.68 1.38
N SER A 574 17.99 -19.97 0.33
CA SER A 574 18.37 -19.86 -1.08
C SER A 574 17.38 -18.99 -1.85
N LEU A 575 17.82 -18.42 -2.97
CA LEU A 575 16.98 -17.75 -3.97
C LEU A 575 16.83 -18.55 -5.26
N ASP A 576 17.26 -19.80 -5.29
CA ASP A 576 17.10 -20.67 -6.44
C ASP A 576 15.63 -21.17 -6.57
N LEU A 577 15.29 -21.69 -7.74
CA LEU A 577 14.02 -22.39 -7.94
C LEU A 577 13.92 -23.57 -6.94
N PRO A 578 12.82 -23.67 -6.17
CA PRO A 578 12.72 -24.73 -5.15
C PRO A 578 12.49 -26.11 -5.76
N GLY A 579 12.90 -27.13 -5.04
CA GLY A 579 12.66 -28.54 -5.40
C GLY A 579 13.25 -28.91 -6.77
N ARG A 580 12.49 -29.65 -7.58
CA ARG A 580 12.92 -30.19 -8.88
C ARG A 580 12.63 -29.29 -10.08
N GLN A 581 12.26 -28.05 -9.84
CA GLN A 581 11.82 -27.13 -10.89
C GLN A 581 12.93 -26.85 -11.93
N LEU A 582 14.18 -26.69 -11.48
CA LEU A 582 15.30 -26.47 -12.38
C LEU A 582 15.61 -27.72 -13.21
N ASP A 583 15.46 -28.94 -12.66
CA ASP A 583 15.65 -30.21 -13.37
C ASP A 583 14.61 -30.36 -14.48
N LEU A 584 13.34 -30.09 -14.18
CA LEU A 584 12.27 -30.03 -15.16
C LEU A 584 12.57 -29.05 -16.28
N LEU A 585 12.98 -27.81 -15.95
CA LEU A 585 13.29 -26.78 -16.95
C LEU A 585 14.45 -27.21 -17.87
N LYS A 586 15.52 -27.74 -17.29
CA LYS A 586 16.69 -28.27 -18.05
C LYS A 586 16.27 -29.38 -19.01
N ALA A 587 15.45 -30.31 -18.55
CA ALA A 587 14.98 -31.44 -19.34
C ALA A 587 14.08 -30.99 -20.51
N VAL A 588 13.19 -30.02 -20.28
CA VAL A 588 12.32 -29.46 -21.34
C VAL A 588 13.14 -28.66 -22.36
N VAL A 589 14.09 -27.83 -21.93
CA VAL A 589 14.98 -27.08 -22.83
C VAL A 589 15.83 -28.02 -23.70
N ALA A 590 16.28 -29.15 -23.13
CA ALA A 590 17.04 -30.17 -23.86
C ALA A 590 16.27 -30.81 -25.00
N THR A 591 14.95 -30.64 -25.11
CA THR A 591 14.16 -31.11 -26.26
C THR A 591 14.45 -30.35 -27.54
N GLY A 592 15.09 -29.18 -27.46
CA GLY A 592 15.38 -28.27 -28.58
C GLY A 592 14.15 -27.50 -29.10
N LYS A 593 12.99 -27.62 -28.45
CA LYS A 593 11.79 -26.83 -28.80
C LYS A 593 11.90 -25.42 -28.26
N PRO A 594 11.23 -24.42 -28.85
CA PRO A 594 11.09 -23.10 -28.25
C PRO A 594 10.46 -23.22 -26.85
N VAL A 595 11.09 -22.59 -25.85
CA VAL A 595 10.63 -22.61 -24.45
C VAL A 595 10.36 -21.20 -23.99
N VAL A 596 9.21 -20.99 -23.36
CA VAL A 596 8.86 -19.78 -22.62
C VAL A 596 8.77 -20.14 -21.14
N LEU A 597 9.54 -19.48 -20.32
CA LEU A 597 9.45 -19.59 -18.85
C LEU A 597 8.51 -18.50 -18.33
N VAL A 598 7.52 -18.91 -17.54
CA VAL A 598 6.66 -18.01 -16.77
C VAL A 598 6.92 -18.27 -15.29
N LEU A 599 7.33 -17.22 -14.58
CA LEU A 599 7.58 -17.27 -13.14
C LEU A 599 6.38 -16.73 -12.38
N ILE A 600 5.85 -17.53 -11.45
CA ILE A 600 4.83 -17.16 -10.48
C ILE A 600 5.48 -17.25 -9.10
N ASN A 601 5.84 -16.12 -8.52
CA ASN A 601 6.54 -16.14 -7.22
C ASN A 601 6.41 -14.81 -6.46
N GLY A 602 6.73 -14.82 -5.16
CA GLY A 602 6.60 -13.67 -4.27
C GLY A 602 7.93 -13.02 -3.90
N ARG A 603 9.01 -13.29 -4.65
CA ARG A 603 10.35 -12.70 -4.42
C ARG A 603 11.23 -12.83 -5.64
N PRO A 604 12.26 -11.99 -5.84
CA PRO A 604 13.27 -12.21 -6.88
C PRO A 604 14.03 -13.53 -6.70
N LEU A 605 14.27 -14.24 -7.77
CA LEU A 605 15.00 -15.50 -7.79
C LEU A 605 16.33 -15.39 -8.53
N SER A 606 17.33 -16.20 -8.13
CA SER A 606 18.63 -16.30 -8.79
C SER A 606 18.56 -17.29 -9.98
N ILE A 607 17.96 -16.85 -11.08
CA ILE A 607 17.64 -17.69 -12.24
C ILE A 607 18.73 -17.68 -13.34
N ASN A 608 20.02 -17.65 -12.98
CA ASN A 608 21.14 -17.54 -13.94
C ASN A 608 21.10 -18.58 -15.05
N TRP A 609 20.74 -19.82 -14.73
CA TRP A 609 20.66 -20.86 -15.75
C TRP A 609 19.55 -20.59 -16.76
N ALA A 610 18.37 -20.18 -16.28
CA ALA A 610 17.23 -19.81 -17.14
C ALA A 610 17.57 -18.58 -18.00
N ASP A 611 18.18 -17.55 -17.41
CA ASP A 611 18.63 -16.38 -18.16
C ASP A 611 19.58 -16.76 -19.30
N LYS A 612 20.49 -17.70 -19.07
CA LYS A 612 21.46 -18.11 -20.10
C LYS A 612 20.83 -18.97 -21.22
N PHE A 613 19.90 -19.87 -20.89
CA PHE A 613 19.48 -20.94 -21.80
C PHE A 613 18.01 -20.88 -22.26
N VAL A 614 17.17 -20.10 -21.60
CA VAL A 614 15.77 -19.94 -22.01
C VAL A 614 15.63 -18.65 -22.84
N PRO A 615 15.03 -18.71 -24.04
CA PRO A 615 14.96 -17.53 -24.91
C PRO A 615 13.94 -16.49 -24.51
N ALA A 616 12.89 -16.86 -23.76
CA ALA A 616 11.86 -15.90 -23.29
C ALA A 616 11.45 -16.19 -21.85
N ILE A 617 11.42 -15.14 -21.01
CA ILE A 617 11.14 -15.22 -19.58
C ILE A 617 10.16 -14.10 -19.20
N LEU A 618 9.03 -14.48 -18.61
CA LEU A 618 8.06 -13.60 -17.98
C LEU A 618 8.11 -13.76 -16.46
N GLU A 619 8.14 -12.67 -15.72
CA GLU A 619 7.95 -12.63 -14.29
C GLU A 619 6.55 -12.08 -14.00
N ALA A 620 5.66 -12.91 -13.49
CA ALA A 620 4.27 -12.55 -13.26
C ALA A 620 3.95 -12.32 -11.78
N TRP A 621 4.91 -12.53 -10.88
CA TRP A 621 4.72 -12.40 -9.43
C TRP A 621 3.59 -13.29 -8.94
N TYR A 622 2.79 -12.85 -7.95
CA TYR A 622 1.48 -13.42 -7.64
C TYR A 622 0.42 -12.49 -8.25
N PRO A 623 -0.05 -12.80 -9.46
CA PRO A 623 -0.78 -11.84 -10.29
C PRO A 623 -2.28 -11.74 -9.99
N GLY A 624 -2.75 -12.23 -8.82
CA GLY A 624 -4.15 -12.19 -8.43
C GLY A 624 -5.05 -13.17 -9.19
N SER A 625 -6.36 -13.02 -9.00
CA SER A 625 -7.37 -13.94 -9.57
C SER A 625 -7.43 -13.95 -11.11
N LYS A 626 -7.04 -12.84 -11.75
CA LYS A 626 -7.03 -12.69 -13.22
C LYS A 626 -5.69 -13.03 -13.87
N GLY A 627 -4.75 -13.53 -13.08
CA GLY A 627 -3.36 -13.76 -13.51
C GLY A 627 -3.23 -14.64 -14.75
N GLY A 628 -3.99 -15.73 -14.85
CA GLY A 628 -3.94 -16.61 -16.03
C GLY A 628 -4.40 -15.93 -17.32
N ILE A 629 -5.42 -15.06 -17.24
CA ILE A 629 -5.87 -14.26 -18.39
C ILE A 629 -4.76 -13.28 -18.80
N ALA A 630 -4.20 -12.55 -17.83
CA ALA A 630 -3.14 -11.56 -18.08
C ALA A 630 -1.89 -12.20 -18.70
N VAL A 631 -1.44 -13.35 -18.17
CA VAL A 631 -0.32 -14.11 -18.74
C VAL A 631 -0.62 -14.55 -20.17
N ALA A 632 -1.81 -15.08 -20.45
CA ALA A 632 -2.19 -15.48 -21.81
C ALA A 632 -2.24 -14.29 -22.78
N ASP A 633 -2.79 -13.15 -22.36
CA ASP A 633 -2.82 -11.93 -23.18
C ASP A 633 -1.41 -11.44 -23.58
N ILE A 634 -0.46 -11.54 -22.64
CA ILE A 634 0.94 -11.20 -22.93
C ILE A 634 1.58 -12.26 -23.84
N LEU A 635 1.43 -13.55 -23.52
CA LEU A 635 2.02 -14.61 -24.32
C LEU A 635 1.63 -14.52 -25.81
N PHE A 636 0.37 -14.18 -26.10
CA PHE A 636 -0.17 -14.11 -27.45
C PHE A 636 -0.25 -12.69 -28.04
N GLY A 637 0.18 -11.67 -27.28
CA GLY A 637 0.36 -10.30 -27.76
C GLY A 637 -0.89 -9.45 -27.84
N ASP A 638 -1.95 -9.80 -27.14
CA ASP A 638 -3.13 -8.94 -26.97
C ASP A 638 -2.85 -7.79 -26.01
N TYR A 639 -1.91 -8.00 -25.10
CA TYR A 639 -1.36 -6.95 -24.26
C TYR A 639 0.17 -6.90 -24.43
N ASN A 640 0.71 -5.69 -24.57
CA ASN A 640 2.16 -5.48 -24.65
C ASN A 640 2.69 -5.26 -23.22
N PRO A 641 3.61 -6.11 -22.70
CA PRO A 641 4.11 -5.96 -21.34
C PRO A 641 4.78 -4.61 -21.13
N GLY A 642 4.43 -3.95 -20.04
CA GLY A 642 4.97 -2.64 -19.64
C GLY A 642 5.35 -2.58 -18.17
N GLY A 643 5.31 -3.72 -17.45
CA GLY A 643 5.79 -3.83 -16.08
C GLY A 643 7.30 -3.61 -15.98
N LYS A 644 7.75 -2.97 -14.90
CA LYS A 644 9.18 -2.73 -14.61
C LYS A 644 9.52 -3.21 -13.21
N LEU A 645 10.71 -3.80 -13.03
CA LEU A 645 11.14 -4.33 -11.74
C LEU A 645 11.22 -3.22 -10.68
N THR A 646 10.61 -3.43 -9.55
CA THR A 646 10.77 -2.59 -8.35
C THR A 646 11.75 -3.17 -7.35
N VAL A 647 12.39 -4.26 -7.72
CA VAL A 647 13.35 -5.00 -6.92
C VAL A 647 14.50 -5.50 -7.80
N THR A 648 15.70 -5.54 -7.25
CA THR A 648 16.89 -6.09 -7.90
C THR A 648 16.88 -7.62 -7.83
N PHE A 649 17.16 -8.28 -8.95
CA PHE A 649 17.41 -9.73 -9.02
C PHE A 649 18.89 -10.00 -8.79
N PRO A 650 19.30 -10.59 -7.66
CA PRO A 650 20.70 -10.98 -7.45
C PRO A 650 21.05 -12.24 -8.23
N LYS A 651 22.31 -12.39 -8.59
CA LYS A 651 22.81 -13.62 -9.22
C LYS A 651 22.95 -14.76 -8.21
N THR A 652 23.11 -14.43 -6.95
CA THR A 652 23.26 -15.41 -5.87
C THR A 652 22.85 -14.82 -4.53
N VAL A 653 22.38 -15.66 -3.62
CA VAL A 653 22.09 -15.29 -2.22
C VAL A 653 23.30 -14.68 -1.52
N GLY A 654 24.53 -15.05 -1.93
CA GLY A 654 25.79 -14.50 -1.39
C GLY A 654 26.04 -13.02 -1.68
N GLN A 655 25.24 -12.37 -2.54
CA GLN A 655 25.33 -10.94 -2.80
C GLN A 655 24.50 -10.10 -1.81
N ILE A 656 23.60 -10.71 -1.03
CA ILE A 656 22.70 -10.00 -0.13
C ILE A 656 23.48 -9.45 1.08
N PRO A 657 23.26 -8.15 1.45
CA PRO A 657 22.29 -7.19 0.91
C PRO A 657 22.76 -6.56 -0.40
N PHE A 658 21.90 -6.63 -1.42
CA PHE A 658 22.15 -6.01 -2.72
C PHE A 658 20.85 -5.45 -3.28
N ASN A 659 20.63 -4.15 -3.14
CA ASN A 659 19.38 -3.46 -3.43
C ASN A 659 19.62 -2.09 -4.06
N PHE A 660 18.59 -1.55 -4.69
CA PHE A 660 18.49 -0.14 -5.07
C PHE A 660 17.68 0.65 -4.00
N PRO A 661 18.06 1.87 -3.63
CA PRO A 661 19.34 2.50 -3.94
C PRO A 661 20.50 1.86 -3.15
N CYS A 662 21.70 1.99 -3.67
CA CYS A 662 22.91 1.47 -3.05
C CYS A 662 24.01 2.54 -2.96
N LYS A 663 24.83 2.42 -1.92
CA LYS A 663 26.04 3.28 -1.76
C LYS A 663 27.13 2.84 -2.74
N PRO A 664 28.14 3.70 -3.01
CA PRO A 664 29.29 3.33 -3.81
C PRO A 664 29.90 2.00 -3.36
N SER A 665 29.95 1.04 -4.27
CA SER A 665 30.57 -0.27 -4.03
C SER A 665 30.99 -0.94 -5.33
N SER A 666 31.85 -1.92 -5.27
CA SER A 666 32.31 -2.69 -6.45
C SER A 666 31.20 -3.52 -7.13
N GLN A 667 30.05 -3.67 -6.50
CA GLN A 667 28.92 -4.40 -7.08
C GLN A 667 28.11 -3.59 -8.10
N ILE A 668 28.15 -2.25 -8.01
CA ILE A 668 27.25 -1.36 -8.76
C ILE A 668 27.59 -1.33 -10.24
N ASP A 669 28.86 -1.16 -10.57
CA ASP A 669 29.35 -1.00 -11.94
C ASP A 669 29.69 -2.34 -12.62
N GLY A 670 29.20 -3.44 -12.06
CA GLY A 670 29.36 -4.78 -12.65
C GLY A 670 30.80 -5.22 -12.77
N GLY A 671 31.67 -4.69 -11.89
CA GLY A 671 33.09 -4.97 -11.92
C GLY A 671 33.89 -4.14 -12.92
N LYS A 672 33.35 -3.02 -13.41
CA LYS A 672 34.10 -2.09 -14.29
C LYS A 672 35.21 -1.36 -13.56
N ASN A 673 35.15 -1.32 -12.24
CA ASN A 673 36.19 -0.71 -11.41
C ASN A 673 36.73 -1.75 -10.40
N PRO A 674 37.44 -2.79 -10.89
CA PRO A 674 38.08 -3.76 -10.00
C PRO A 674 39.18 -3.08 -9.21
N GLY A 675 39.34 -3.48 -7.93
CA GLY A 675 40.52 -3.09 -7.17
C GLY A 675 41.84 -3.51 -7.87
N PRO A 676 43.02 -3.15 -7.31
CA PRO A 676 44.32 -3.44 -7.92
C PRO A 676 44.52 -4.89 -8.32
N ASP A 677 43.89 -5.82 -7.64
CA ASP A 677 43.98 -7.26 -7.84
C ASP A 677 42.82 -7.86 -8.66
N GLY A 678 41.98 -7.02 -9.29
CA GLY A 678 40.77 -7.43 -9.97
C GLY A 678 39.57 -7.59 -9.05
N ASN A 679 38.43 -8.07 -9.59
CA ASN A 679 37.21 -8.28 -8.81
C ASN A 679 37.44 -9.37 -7.78
N MET A 680 37.26 -9.03 -6.51
CA MET A 680 37.33 -9.99 -5.40
C MET A 680 36.10 -10.89 -5.33
N SER A 681 34.95 -10.44 -5.82
CA SER A 681 33.74 -11.27 -5.93
C SER A 681 33.54 -11.78 -7.36
N ARG A 682 33.18 -13.07 -7.48
CA ARG A 682 32.90 -13.69 -8.79
C ARG A 682 31.48 -13.39 -9.29
N ALA A 683 30.58 -12.93 -8.43
CA ALA A 683 29.21 -12.53 -8.74
C ALA A 683 29.08 -11.02 -8.61
N ASN A 684 29.29 -10.30 -9.71
CA ASN A 684 29.21 -8.84 -9.77
C ASN A 684 27.96 -8.38 -10.50
N GLY A 685 27.37 -7.27 -10.05
CA GLY A 685 26.18 -6.65 -10.63
C GLY A 685 24.91 -7.50 -10.48
N ALA A 686 23.79 -6.92 -10.84
CA ALA A 686 22.49 -7.60 -10.82
C ALA A 686 22.37 -8.61 -11.96
N LEU A 687 21.52 -9.63 -11.76
CA LEU A 687 21.02 -10.42 -12.90
C LEU A 687 20.04 -9.55 -13.71
N TYR A 688 19.07 -8.92 -13.02
CA TYR A 688 18.21 -7.87 -13.57
C TYR A 688 18.17 -6.70 -12.60
N PRO A 689 18.46 -5.47 -13.06
CA PRO A 689 18.54 -4.30 -12.20
C PRO A 689 17.14 -3.72 -11.87
N PHE A 690 17.08 -2.89 -10.84
CA PHE A 690 15.91 -2.08 -10.52
C PHE A 690 15.44 -1.25 -11.73
N GLY A 691 14.13 -1.19 -11.95
CA GLY A 691 13.51 -0.48 -13.07
C GLY A 691 13.49 -1.24 -14.39
N TYR A 692 14.14 -2.40 -14.49
CA TYR A 692 14.25 -3.18 -15.72
C TYR A 692 12.93 -3.83 -16.12
N GLY A 693 12.69 -3.90 -17.43
CA GLY A 693 11.59 -4.61 -18.06
C GLY A 693 11.53 -4.30 -19.57
N LEU A 694 11.34 -5.34 -20.38
CA LEU A 694 11.27 -5.23 -21.84
C LEU A 694 9.82 -4.99 -22.29
N SER A 695 9.69 -4.60 -23.55
CA SER A 695 8.41 -4.41 -24.24
C SER A 695 8.47 -5.06 -25.63
N TYR A 696 7.30 -5.31 -26.24
CA TYR A 696 7.20 -5.74 -27.65
C TYR A 696 7.36 -4.57 -28.64
N THR A 697 7.60 -3.37 -28.15
CA THR A 697 7.91 -2.17 -28.93
C THR A 697 9.19 -1.51 -28.40
N THR A 698 9.64 -0.44 -29.06
CA THR A 698 10.85 0.29 -28.72
C THR A 698 10.54 1.76 -28.47
N PHE A 699 11.25 2.38 -27.54
CA PHE A 699 11.07 3.78 -27.19
C PHE A 699 12.38 4.54 -27.28
N GLU A 700 12.33 5.76 -27.78
CA GLU A 700 13.45 6.70 -27.86
C GLU A 700 13.18 7.92 -26.97
N TYR A 701 14.21 8.38 -26.27
CA TYR A 701 14.17 9.56 -25.41
C TYR A 701 15.00 10.67 -26.05
N SER A 702 14.47 11.90 -26.09
CA SER A 702 15.15 13.04 -26.70
C SER A 702 14.81 14.35 -25.98
N ASP A 703 15.45 15.43 -26.41
CA ASP A 703 15.12 16.82 -26.05
C ASP A 703 15.11 17.11 -24.54
N LEU A 704 16.15 16.61 -23.81
CA LEU A 704 16.30 16.92 -22.38
C LEU A 704 16.44 18.44 -22.17
N LYS A 705 15.61 18.97 -21.27
CA LYS A 705 15.69 20.35 -20.78
C LYS A 705 15.63 20.37 -19.26
N ILE A 706 16.44 21.21 -18.63
CA ILE A 706 16.43 21.48 -17.19
C ILE A 706 16.22 22.99 -17.05
N SER A 707 15.13 23.41 -16.39
CA SER A 707 14.80 24.82 -16.28
C SER A 707 14.12 25.13 -14.93
N PRO A 708 14.68 26.11 -14.18
CA PRO A 708 16.02 26.67 -14.36
C PRO A 708 17.12 25.65 -14.07
N ALA A 709 18.28 25.78 -14.70
CA ALA A 709 19.42 24.88 -14.46
C ALA A 709 20.26 25.25 -13.22
N ILE A 710 19.99 26.41 -12.63
CA ILE A 710 20.61 26.90 -11.39
C ILE A 710 19.49 27.35 -10.44
N ILE A 711 19.48 26.83 -9.24
CA ILE A 711 18.46 27.11 -8.22
C ILE A 711 19.11 27.33 -6.84
N THR A 712 18.37 27.88 -5.89
CA THR A 712 18.67 27.83 -4.47
C THR A 712 17.96 26.63 -3.81
N PRO A 713 18.31 26.23 -2.56
CA PRO A 713 17.75 25.05 -1.90
C PRO A 713 16.21 24.99 -1.78
N ASN A 714 15.54 26.14 -1.83
CA ASN A 714 14.07 26.23 -1.68
C ASN A 714 13.35 26.53 -3.01
N GLN A 715 14.06 26.53 -4.12
CA GLN A 715 13.48 26.73 -5.45
C GLN A 715 13.23 25.40 -6.14
N LYS A 716 12.29 25.40 -7.07
CA LYS A 716 12.00 24.25 -7.93
C LYS A 716 12.65 24.41 -9.30
N ALA A 717 13.05 23.29 -9.88
CA ALA A 717 13.40 23.17 -11.30
C ALA A 717 12.50 22.11 -11.94
N TYR A 718 12.50 22.09 -13.27
CA TYR A 718 11.76 21.09 -14.05
C TYR A 718 12.69 20.39 -15.01
N VAL A 719 12.58 19.06 -15.09
CA VAL A 719 13.24 18.24 -16.09
C VAL A 719 12.21 17.78 -17.08
N THR A 720 12.41 18.15 -18.35
CA THR A 720 11.48 17.79 -19.44
C THR A 720 12.23 16.98 -20.49
N CYS A 721 11.60 15.93 -21.02
CA CYS A 721 12.09 15.19 -22.18
C CYS A 721 10.93 14.78 -23.09
N LYS A 722 11.25 14.35 -24.31
CA LYS A 722 10.31 13.70 -25.19
C LYS A 722 10.56 12.20 -25.25
N VAL A 723 9.49 11.43 -25.28
CA VAL A 723 9.52 9.98 -25.44
C VAL A 723 8.68 9.58 -26.63
N THR A 724 9.29 8.84 -27.56
CA THR A 724 8.67 8.43 -28.84
C THR A 724 8.62 6.91 -28.92
N ASN A 725 7.46 6.34 -29.25
CA ASN A 725 7.37 4.93 -29.62
C ASN A 725 7.87 4.73 -31.06
N THR A 726 9.06 4.17 -31.21
CA THR A 726 9.71 3.94 -32.51
C THR A 726 9.39 2.58 -33.12
N GLY A 727 8.65 1.73 -32.37
CA GLY A 727 8.29 0.41 -32.83
C GLY A 727 6.95 0.35 -33.57
N LYS A 728 6.44 -0.87 -33.75
CA LYS A 728 5.24 -1.13 -34.57
C LYS A 728 3.99 -1.47 -33.76
N ARG A 729 4.10 -1.53 -32.44
CA ARG A 729 3.00 -1.87 -31.52
C ARG A 729 2.78 -0.72 -30.54
N SER A 730 1.55 -0.50 -30.14
CA SER A 730 1.28 0.36 -28.99
C SER A 730 1.84 -0.28 -27.73
N GLY A 731 2.28 0.51 -26.79
CA GLY A 731 2.82 0.00 -25.52
C GLY A 731 3.01 1.10 -24.50
N ASP A 732 3.22 0.66 -23.27
CA ASP A 732 3.54 1.53 -22.14
C ASP A 732 5.04 1.60 -21.93
N GLU A 733 5.53 2.80 -21.63
CA GLU A 733 6.87 3.03 -21.12
C GLU A 733 6.80 3.66 -19.74
N VAL A 734 7.74 3.29 -18.88
CA VAL A 734 7.93 3.94 -17.57
C VAL A 734 9.23 4.73 -17.60
N ILE A 735 9.08 6.04 -17.70
CA ILE A 735 10.21 6.97 -17.67
C ILE A 735 10.60 7.16 -16.19
N GLN A 736 11.87 6.90 -15.88
CA GLN A 736 12.40 6.92 -14.52
C GLN A 736 13.42 8.05 -14.41
N LEU A 737 13.18 8.96 -13.44
CA LEU A 737 14.10 10.04 -13.12
C LEU A 737 14.94 9.65 -11.90
N TYR A 738 16.25 9.69 -12.06
CA TYR A 738 17.20 9.46 -11.00
C TYR A 738 18.02 10.72 -10.73
N VAL A 739 18.38 10.92 -9.47
CA VAL A 739 19.19 12.05 -9.01
C VAL A 739 20.39 11.52 -8.27
N ARG A 740 21.57 12.10 -8.58
CA ARG A 740 22.83 11.90 -7.87
C ARG A 740 23.35 13.23 -7.39
N ASP A 741 23.62 13.34 -6.10
CA ASP A 741 24.41 14.42 -5.54
C ASP A 741 25.90 14.13 -5.85
N VAL A 742 26.56 15.05 -6.56
CA VAL A 742 27.92 14.83 -7.06
C VAL A 742 28.95 14.95 -5.93
N LEU A 743 28.73 15.87 -5.01
CA LEU A 743 29.60 16.12 -3.86
C LEU A 743 28.76 16.48 -2.64
N SER A 744 28.76 15.64 -1.63
CA SER A 744 27.96 15.76 -0.43
C SER A 744 28.81 15.63 0.84
N SER A 745 28.33 16.22 1.94
CA SER A 745 29.00 16.18 3.26
C SER A 745 29.10 14.80 3.88
N VAL A 746 28.31 13.83 3.37
CA VAL A 746 28.25 12.43 3.82
C VAL A 746 28.19 11.51 2.60
N THR A 747 28.62 10.25 2.74
CA THR A 747 28.45 9.27 1.66
C THR A 747 26.96 9.03 1.38
N THR A 748 26.50 9.45 0.19
CA THR A 748 25.15 9.26 -0.32
C THR A 748 25.06 8.03 -1.21
N TYR A 749 23.85 7.74 -1.70
CA TYR A 749 23.63 6.69 -2.68
C TYR A 749 24.16 7.11 -4.07
N GLU A 750 24.58 6.15 -4.87
CA GLU A 750 25.02 6.40 -6.25
C GLU A 750 23.97 7.11 -7.09
N LYS A 751 22.72 6.82 -6.85
CA LYS A 751 21.56 7.53 -7.37
C LYS A 751 20.31 7.15 -6.58
N ASN A 752 19.38 8.08 -6.49
CA ASN A 752 18.05 7.87 -5.92
C ASN A 752 17.00 8.00 -7.02
N LEU A 753 15.93 7.21 -6.94
CA LEU A 753 14.73 7.48 -7.72
C LEU A 753 14.08 8.75 -7.18
N ALA A 754 13.78 9.71 -8.05
CA ALA A 754 13.19 11.01 -7.70
C ALA A 754 11.92 11.33 -8.49
N GLY A 755 11.59 10.51 -9.48
CA GLY A 755 10.36 10.63 -10.26
C GLY A 755 10.16 9.44 -11.18
N PHE A 756 8.94 9.19 -11.55
CA PHE A 756 8.57 8.24 -12.59
C PHE A 756 7.25 8.63 -13.25
N GLU A 757 7.09 8.24 -14.52
CA GLU A 757 5.83 8.44 -15.23
C GLU A 757 5.59 7.26 -16.17
N ARG A 758 4.40 6.66 -16.09
CA ARG A 758 3.94 5.63 -17.01
C ARG A 758 3.10 6.26 -18.11
N VAL A 759 3.49 6.05 -19.36
CA VAL A 759 2.79 6.60 -20.52
C VAL A 759 2.48 5.55 -21.56
N HIS A 760 1.25 5.59 -22.08
CA HIS A 760 0.85 4.78 -23.24
C HIS A 760 1.13 5.53 -24.54
N LEU A 761 1.82 4.89 -25.48
CA LEU A 761 2.20 5.49 -26.77
C LEU A 761 1.85 4.55 -27.94
N LYS A 762 1.15 5.09 -28.93
CA LYS A 762 0.93 4.42 -30.23
C LYS A 762 2.21 4.44 -31.07
N PRO A 763 2.34 3.56 -32.09
CA PRO A 763 3.47 3.62 -33.03
C PRO A 763 3.64 5.02 -33.62
N GLY A 764 4.85 5.57 -33.50
CA GLY A 764 5.20 6.93 -33.96
C GLY A 764 4.71 8.07 -33.07
N GLU A 765 3.98 7.80 -32.00
CA GLU A 765 3.51 8.84 -31.08
C GLU A 765 4.65 9.31 -30.18
N THR A 766 4.71 10.63 -29.97
CA THR A 766 5.65 11.30 -29.06
C THR A 766 4.87 12.05 -27.98
N LYS A 767 5.31 11.90 -26.71
CA LYS A 767 4.81 12.70 -25.58
C LYS A 767 5.97 13.44 -24.92
N GLU A 768 5.68 14.65 -24.46
CA GLU A 768 6.58 15.40 -23.59
C GLU A 768 6.25 15.07 -22.14
N ILE A 769 7.27 14.75 -21.36
CA ILE A 769 7.20 14.36 -19.96
C ILE A 769 7.98 15.37 -19.14
N THR A 770 7.38 15.84 -18.06
CA THR A 770 7.97 16.83 -17.15
C THR A 770 7.95 16.33 -15.73
N PHE A 771 9.11 16.39 -15.07
CA PHE A 771 9.27 16.08 -13.66
C PHE A 771 9.62 17.33 -12.88
N PRO A 772 8.91 17.66 -11.79
CA PRO A 772 9.36 18.68 -10.86
C PRO A 772 10.58 18.16 -10.06
N ILE A 773 11.56 19.02 -9.88
CA ILE A 773 12.70 18.81 -8.98
C ILE A 773 12.56 19.83 -7.87
N ASP A 774 12.17 19.37 -6.71
CA ASP A 774 12.03 20.16 -5.51
C ASP A 774 13.00 19.67 -4.41
N ARG A 775 12.86 20.23 -3.22
CA ARG A 775 13.65 19.85 -2.07
C ARG A 775 13.67 18.34 -1.81
N LYS A 776 12.53 17.66 -1.97
CA LYS A 776 12.41 16.20 -1.72
C LYS A 776 13.30 15.35 -2.62
N ALA A 777 13.53 15.82 -3.85
CA ALA A 777 14.39 15.15 -4.82
C ALA A 777 15.89 15.36 -4.56
N LEU A 778 16.25 16.41 -3.84
CA LEU A 778 17.63 16.90 -3.66
C LEU A 778 18.14 16.75 -2.22
N GLU A 779 17.24 16.60 -1.23
CA GLU A 779 17.65 16.60 0.17
C GLU A 779 18.40 15.31 0.55
N LEU A 780 19.40 15.49 1.41
CA LEU A 780 20.13 14.42 2.08
C LEU A 780 20.07 14.59 3.60
N LEU A 781 20.35 13.51 4.31
CA LEU A 781 20.50 13.55 5.76
C LEU A 781 21.99 13.81 6.08
N ASN A 782 22.32 15.04 6.52
CA ASN A 782 23.70 15.49 6.74
C ASN A 782 24.38 14.83 7.97
N ALA A 783 25.58 15.24 8.31
CA ALA A 783 26.34 14.70 9.45
C ALA A 783 25.60 14.85 10.79
N ASP A 784 24.84 15.93 10.96
CA ASP A 784 24.07 16.27 12.16
C ASP A 784 22.66 15.64 12.18
N MET A 785 22.37 14.74 11.25
CA MET A 785 21.07 14.07 11.09
C MET A 785 19.91 15.03 10.76
N HIS A 786 20.19 16.11 10.05
CA HIS A 786 19.20 17.04 9.52
C HIS A 786 19.00 16.82 8.02
N TRP A 787 17.75 16.86 7.56
CA TRP A 787 17.42 16.86 6.13
C TRP A 787 17.71 18.25 5.54
N VAL A 788 18.70 18.31 4.64
CA VAL A 788 19.17 19.54 4.01
C VAL A 788 19.36 19.34 2.51
N VAL A 789 19.27 20.43 1.75
CA VAL A 789 19.75 20.48 0.37
C VAL A 789 21.07 21.25 0.42
N GLU A 790 22.16 20.59 0.08
CA GLU A 790 23.49 21.20 0.06
C GLU A 790 23.76 21.89 -1.29
N PRO A 791 24.45 23.04 -1.31
CA PRO A 791 24.92 23.63 -2.55
C PRO A 791 25.91 22.73 -3.26
N GLY A 792 25.75 22.60 -4.58
CA GLY A 792 26.58 21.71 -5.39
C GLY A 792 25.88 21.35 -6.70
N ASP A 793 26.53 20.47 -7.47
CA ASP A 793 26.00 19.94 -8.70
C ASP A 793 25.25 18.63 -8.45
N PHE A 794 24.10 18.50 -9.07
CA PHE A 794 23.29 17.29 -9.08
C PHE A 794 23.19 16.74 -10.52
N THR A 795 23.54 15.47 -10.71
CA THR A 795 23.31 14.80 -11.98
C THR A 795 21.88 14.28 -12.02
N LEU A 796 21.08 14.76 -12.97
CA LEU A 796 19.72 14.32 -13.26
C LEU A 796 19.77 13.34 -14.43
N MET A 797 19.23 12.14 -14.26
CA MET A 797 19.32 11.04 -15.21
C MET A 797 17.93 10.50 -15.53
N LEU A 798 17.58 10.48 -16.83
CA LEU A 798 16.34 9.87 -17.31
C LEU A 798 16.66 8.55 -17.99
N GLY A 799 15.97 7.49 -17.59
CA GLY A 799 16.22 6.16 -18.09
C GLY A 799 14.99 5.26 -18.09
N ALA A 800 15.14 4.09 -18.70
CA ALA A 800 14.18 3.01 -18.70
C ALA A 800 14.44 2.00 -17.55
N SER A 801 15.59 2.13 -16.87
CA SER A 801 15.96 1.41 -15.65
C SER A 801 17.11 2.14 -14.94
N SER A 802 17.47 1.68 -13.74
CA SER A 802 18.62 2.23 -12.99
C SER A 802 19.97 2.09 -13.72
N THR A 803 20.07 1.22 -14.72
CA THR A 803 21.28 1.00 -15.53
C THR A 803 21.13 1.40 -17.00
N ASP A 804 19.92 1.53 -17.51
CA ASP A 804 19.63 2.02 -18.87
C ASP A 804 19.29 3.51 -18.82
N ILE A 805 20.31 4.33 -18.57
CA ILE A 805 20.22 5.80 -18.58
C ILE A 805 20.37 6.30 -20.01
N ARG A 806 19.37 7.00 -20.51
CA ARG A 806 19.30 7.47 -21.90
C ARG A 806 19.61 8.94 -22.07
N LEU A 807 19.24 9.76 -21.06
CA LEU A 807 19.51 11.19 -21.03
C LEU A 807 20.06 11.58 -19.67
N ASN A 808 21.00 12.52 -19.64
CA ASN A 808 21.48 13.10 -18.39
C ASN A 808 21.81 14.59 -18.54
N GLY A 809 21.77 15.30 -17.44
CA GLY A 809 22.11 16.73 -17.37
C GLY A 809 22.43 17.15 -15.94
N THR A 810 22.89 18.36 -15.80
CA THR A 810 23.30 18.91 -14.48
C THR A 810 22.33 19.99 -14.03
N LEU A 811 21.94 19.93 -12.76
CA LEU A 811 21.29 20.98 -12.02
C LEU A 811 22.28 21.48 -10.95
N THR A 812 22.50 22.79 -10.86
CA THR A 812 23.38 23.37 -9.85
C THR A 812 22.55 24.05 -8.76
N VAL A 813 22.76 23.68 -7.50
CA VAL A 813 22.22 24.37 -6.34
C VAL A 813 23.27 25.34 -5.81
N VAL A 814 22.88 26.60 -5.60
CA VAL A 814 23.79 27.65 -5.09
C VAL A 814 23.24 28.24 -3.80
N GLU A 815 24.12 28.90 -3.02
CA GLU A 815 23.71 29.61 -1.81
C GLU A 815 22.68 30.71 -2.13
N PRO A 816 21.73 31.02 -1.22
CA PRO A 816 20.82 32.15 -1.39
C PRO A 816 21.60 33.45 -1.64
N GLY A 817 21.26 34.17 -2.72
CA GLY A 817 21.94 35.39 -3.17
C GLY A 817 23.03 35.15 -4.21
N GLN A 818 23.47 33.95 -4.47
CA GLN A 818 24.43 33.61 -5.53
C GLN A 818 23.72 33.16 -6.85
N ALA A 819 22.47 32.81 -6.80
CA ALA A 819 21.72 32.41 -8.01
C ALA A 819 21.72 33.63 -9.00
N PRO A 820 22.00 33.41 -10.31
CA PRO A 820 21.76 34.41 -11.32
C PRO A 820 20.28 34.88 -11.17
N ALA A 821 20.01 36.14 -11.38
CA ALA A 821 18.65 36.65 -11.48
C ALA A 821 17.90 35.78 -12.49
N THR A 822 17.06 34.87 -12.02
CA THR A 822 16.33 33.95 -12.88
C THR A 822 15.51 34.81 -13.83
N ASN A 823 15.68 34.58 -15.13
CA ASN A 823 14.67 34.97 -16.09
C ASN A 823 13.46 34.12 -15.73
N THR A 824 12.65 34.65 -14.80
CA THR A 824 11.35 34.05 -14.47
C THR A 824 10.63 33.82 -15.77
N ASN A 825 10.26 32.56 -16.02
CA ASN A 825 9.33 32.23 -17.10
C ASN A 825 8.22 33.29 -17.04
N LYS A 826 7.94 33.95 -18.14
CA LYS A 826 6.99 35.05 -18.27
C LYS A 826 5.56 34.79 -17.76
N ASP A 827 5.29 33.58 -17.29
CA ASP A 827 3.96 33.11 -16.90
C ASP A 827 3.83 32.73 -15.41
N SER A 828 4.88 32.74 -14.57
CA SER A 828 4.73 32.50 -13.13
C SER A 828 4.73 33.82 -12.34
N THR A 829 3.61 34.15 -11.75
CA THR A 829 3.48 35.25 -10.78
C THR A 829 4.15 34.80 -9.47
N PRO A 830 5.16 35.51 -8.93
CA PRO A 830 5.80 35.10 -7.68
C PRO A 830 4.79 35.00 -6.53
N VAL A 831 4.85 33.93 -5.76
CA VAL A 831 3.98 33.69 -4.62
C VAL A 831 4.80 33.58 -3.33
N SER A 832 4.28 34.07 -2.22
CA SER A 832 4.86 33.96 -0.88
C SER A 832 3.78 33.81 0.18
N ALA A 833 4.11 33.30 1.35
CA ALA A 833 3.19 33.12 2.45
C ALA A 833 3.76 33.61 3.78
N SER A 834 2.88 33.96 4.71
CA SER A 834 3.24 34.41 6.07
C SER A 834 3.77 33.29 6.95
N THR A 835 3.31 32.04 6.68
CA THR A 835 3.68 30.83 7.40
C THR A 835 3.81 29.67 6.40
N ASN A 836 4.41 28.55 6.79
CA ASN A 836 4.58 27.36 5.95
C ASN A 836 5.01 27.66 4.50
N ALA A 837 6.00 28.53 4.36
CA ALA A 837 6.48 29.04 3.07
C ALA A 837 7.03 27.93 2.15
N ASP A 838 7.42 26.80 2.71
CA ASP A 838 7.89 25.60 2.02
C ASP A 838 6.78 24.86 1.24
N THR A 839 5.52 25.10 1.58
CA THR A 839 4.36 24.50 0.91
C THR A 839 3.55 25.50 0.09
N VAL A 840 3.98 26.77 0.02
CA VAL A 840 3.20 27.82 -0.68
C VAL A 840 3.05 27.56 -2.18
N ASP A 841 4.00 26.88 -2.80
CA ASP A 841 3.92 26.53 -4.21
C ASP A 841 2.80 25.51 -4.53
N ASN A 842 2.27 24.82 -3.53
CA ASN A 842 1.11 23.93 -3.70
C ASN A 842 -0.14 24.70 -4.16
N VAL A 843 -0.20 26.03 -3.96
CA VAL A 843 -1.36 26.83 -4.39
C VAL A 843 -1.34 27.21 -5.86
N ILE A 844 -0.30 26.81 -6.62
CA ILE A 844 -0.15 27.10 -8.06
C ILE A 844 0.34 25.86 -8.84
N ASP A 845 0.25 24.67 -8.27
CA ASP A 845 0.78 23.43 -8.86
C ASP A 845 -0.23 22.67 -9.76
N ASN A 846 -1.45 23.21 -9.93
CA ASN A 846 -2.58 22.59 -10.62
C ASN A 846 -3.04 21.25 -10.02
N ASN A 847 -2.84 21.05 -8.72
CA ASN A 847 -3.18 19.84 -8.01
C ASN A 847 -4.05 20.15 -6.79
N LEU A 848 -5.34 19.84 -6.86
CA LEU A 848 -6.30 20.09 -5.77
C LEU A 848 -6.10 19.18 -4.54
N THR A 849 -5.16 18.24 -4.58
CA THR A 849 -4.86 17.33 -3.45
C THR A 849 -3.67 17.76 -2.62
N THR A 850 -2.86 18.68 -3.12
CA THR A 850 -1.80 19.38 -2.40
C THR A 850 -2.32 20.72 -1.89
N PHE A 851 -1.86 21.21 -0.77
CA PHE A 851 -2.30 22.49 -0.23
C PHE A 851 -1.23 23.15 0.66
N TRP A 852 -1.31 24.47 0.75
CA TRP A 852 -0.69 25.25 1.81
C TRP A 852 -1.68 25.36 2.96
N GLU A 853 -1.23 25.23 4.21
CA GLU A 853 -2.10 25.33 5.39
C GLU A 853 -1.70 26.56 6.24
N GLY A 854 -2.72 27.29 6.71
CA GLY A 854 -2.55 28.44 7.59
C GLY A 854 -3.67 28.53 8.62
N ASN A 855 -3.47 29.43 9.59
CA ASN A 855 -4.42 29.78 10.64
C ASN A 855 -5.00 31.17 10.43
N LYS A 856 -5.98 31.56 11.23
CA LYS A 856 -6.58 32.87 11.19
C LYS A 856 -5.53 33.98 11.24
N GLY A 857 -5.56 34.88 10.23
CA GLY A 857 -4.61 35.96 10.07
C GLY A 857 -3.39 35.64 9.20
N ASP A 858 -3.15 34.35 8.89
CA ASP A 858 -2.14 33.97 7.92
C ASP A 858 -2.56 34.30 6.49
N TYR A 859 -1.59 34.49 5.61
CA TYR A 859 -1.87 34.97 4.26
C TYR A 859 -0.89 34.46 3.22
N ILE A 860 -1.38 34.40 1.97
CA ILE A 860 -0.61 34.15 0.74
C ILE A 860 -0.59 35.42 -0.09
N THR A 861 0.57 35.82 -0.62
CA THR A 861 0.71 37.02 -1.44
C THR A 861 1.31 36.68 -2.81
N PHE A 862 0.67 37.17 -3.86
CA PHE A 862 1.15 37.17 -5.24
C PHE A 862 1.68 38.55 -5.62
N THR A 863 2.90 38.61 -6.12
CA THR A 863 3.46 39.86 -6.67
C THR A 863 3.10 39.94 -8.14
N LEU A 864 2.20 40.83 -8.48
CA LEU A 864 1.68 41.00 -9.85
C LEU A 864 2.66 41.84 -10.69
N GLN A 865 2.57 41.67 -12.03
CA GLN A 865 3.32 42.58 -12.91
C GLN A 865 2.83 44.01 -12.73
N ASN A 866 3.73 44.97 -12.68
CA ASN A 866 3.40 46.38 -12.47
C ASN A 866 2.26 46.87 -13.41
N GLY A 867 1.20 47.39 -12.81
CA GLY A 867 0.03 47.91 -13.54
C GLY A 867 -0.99 46.84 -13.97
N ALA A 868 -0.92 45.63 -13.44
CA ALA A 868 -1.90 44.58 -13.72
C ALA A 868 -3.28 44.96 -13.20
N LYS A 869 -4.29 44.97 -14.09
CA LYS A 869 -5.68 45.12 -13.67
C LYS A 869 -6.27 43.75 -13.36
N ILE A 870 -6.74 43.61 -12.12
CA ILE A 870 -7.34 42.38 -11.63
C ILE A 870 -8.77 42.62 -11.14
N ASP A 871 -9.72 41.75 -11.49
CA ASP A 871 -11.16 41.85 -11.18
C ASP A 871 -11.73 40.57 -10.60
N GLY A 872 -10.88 39.62 -10.28
CA GLY A 872 -11.25 38.36 -9.64
C GLY A 872 -10.10 37.41 -9.45
N VAL A 873 -10.35 36.31 -8.75
CA VAL A 873 -9.43 35.20 -8.49
C VAL A 873 -10.24 33.95 -8.30
N SER A 874 -9.72 32.80 -8.76
CA SER A 874 -10.31 31.49 -8.49
C SER A 874 -9.48 30.81 -7.42
N ILE A 875 -10.11 30.33 -6.34
CA ILE A 875 -9.44 29.71 -5.19
C ILE A 875 -10.09 28.36 -4.90
N ALA A 876 -9.29 27.34 -4.70
CA ALA A 876 -9.71 26.07 -4.15
C ALA A 876 -9.22 25.95 -2.70
N PHE A 877 -10.14 25.88 -1.78
CA PHE A 877 -9.83 25.63 -0.37
C PHE A 877 -9.86 24.13 -0.09
N SER A 878 -9.03 23.67 0.86
CA SER A 878 -8.99 22.33 1.40
C SER A 878 -9.28 22.39 2.89
N ARG A 879 -10.31 21.68 3.33
CA ARG A 879 -10.69 21.60 4.75
C ARG A 879 -11.57 20.37 4.98
N GLU A 880 -11.68 19.94 6.23
CA GLU A 880 -12.63 18.91 6.64
C GLU A 880 -14.08 19.33 6.33
N ASN A 881 -14.87 18.37 5.84
CA ASN A 881 -16.27 18.62 5.45
C ASN A 881 -17.10 19.16 6.61
N GLY A 882 -17.88 20.21 6.34
CA GLY A 882 -18.85 20.78 7.28
C GLY A 882 -18.38 22.03 8.04
N LEU A 883 -17.10 22.43 7.90
CA LEU A 883 -16.61 23.68 8.51
C LEU A 883 -16.68 24.82 7.50
N GLU A 884 -17.01 26.03 7.97
CA GLU A 884 -16.98 27.26 7.15
C GLU A 884 -15.60 27.89 7.19
N THR A 885 -15.12 28.41 6.05
CA THR A 885 -13.85 29.12 5.95
C THR A 885 -14.13 30.59 5.59
N ASP A 886 -13.83 31.47 6.52
CA ASP A 886 -13.81 32.92 6.26
C ASP A 886 -12.47 33.29 5.66
N PHE A 887 -12.48 34.22 4.71
CA PHE A 887 -11.27 34.76 4.08
C PHE A 887 -11.49 36.13 3.49
N GLU A 888 -10.38 36.83 3.23
CA GLU A 888 -10.37 38.12 2.54
C GLU A 888 -9.42 38.09 1.34
N ILE A 889 -9.79 38.83 0.29
CA ILE A 889 -8.90 39.17 -0.81
C ILE A 889 -8.54 40.64 -0.68
N GLN A 890 -7.26 40.90 -0.66
CA GLN A 890 -6.71 42.25 -0.49
C GLN A 890 -5.79 42.58 -1.67
N LEU A 891 -5.81 43.84 -2.10
CA LEU A 891 -4.94 44.36 -3.16
C LEU A 891 -4.06 45.50 -2.61
N SER A 892 -2.84 45.61 -3.16
CA SER A 892 -1.92 46.73 -2.91
C SER A 892 -1.48 47.33 -4.26
N SER A 893 -1.42 48.65 -4.31
CA SER A 893 -0.87 49.38 -5.46
C SER A 893 0.58 49.81 -5.27
N GLY A 894 1.24 49.28 -4.24
CA GLY A 894 2.63 49.58 -3.80
C GLY A 894 2.66 50.29 -2.45
N GLY A 895 3.86 50.26 -1.82
CA GLY A 895 4.08 50.89 -0.51
C GLY A 895 3.62 50.07 0.72
N GLY A 896 3.24 48.78 0.52
CA GLY A 896 2.97 47.85 1.62
C GLY A 896 1.58 47.99 2.28
N GLN A 897 0.72 48.90 1.80
CA GLN A 897 -0.66 48.99 2.28
C GLN A 897 -1.59 48.13 1.45
N PHE A 898 -2.33 47.27 2.11
CA PHE A 898 -3.33 46.38 1.51
C PHE A 898 -4.75 46.85 1.85
N LEU A 899 -5.62 46.82 0.84
CA LEU A 899 -7.04 47.15 0.95
C LEU A 899 -7.87 45.93 0.62
N THR A 900 -8.81 45.56 1.49
CA THR A 900 -9.74 44.45 1.27
C THR A 900 -10.69 44.79 0.13
N VAL A 901 -10.73 43.98 -0.92
CA VAL A 901 -11.60 44.13 -2.09
C VAL A 901 -12.72 43.09 -2.12
N TYR A 902 -12.56 42.03 -1.34
CA TYR A 902 -13.55 40.99 -1.18
C TYR A 902 -13.39 40.33 0.21
N SER A 903 -14.53 40.01 0.84
CA SER A 903 -14.59 39.19 2.05
C SER A 903 -15.73 38.19 1.87
N GLY A 904 -15.52 36.96 2.25
CA GLY A 904 -16.51 35.90 2.07
C GLY A 904 -16.28 34.67 2.95
N THR A 905 -17.27 33.81 2.96
CA THR A 905 -17.25 32.54 3.65
C THR A 905 -17.44 31.42 2.64
N VAL A 906 -16.61 30.39 2.68
CA VAL A 906 -16.66 29.23 1.80
C VAL A 906 -17.16 28.01 2.57
N LYS A 907 -18.03 27.22 1.92
CA LYS A 907 -18.58 25.96 2.43
C LYS A 907 -18.26 24.77 1.50
N GLU A 908 -17.69 25.03 0.34
CA GLU A 908 -17.38 24.04 -0.68
C GLU A 908 -15.87 23.95 -0.85
N TYR A 909 -15.33 22.73 -0.83
CA TYR A 909 -13.91 22.46 -0.79
C TYR A 909 -13.44 21.60 -1.98
N ASN A 910 -12.13 21.54 -2.21
CA ASN A 910 -11.46 20.74 -3.23
C ASN A 910 -11.97 21.00 -4.67
N LYS A 911 -12.46 22.20 -4.91
CA LYS A 911 -12.81 22.72 -6.24
C LYS A 911 -12.50 24.20 -6.36
N LEU A 912 -12.19 24.67 -7.56
CA LEU A 912 -11.99 26.08 -7.83
C LEU A 912 -13.32 26.84 -7.75
N LEU A 913 -13.35 27.88 -6.93
CA LEU A 913 -14.48 28.80 -6.77
C LEU A 913 -14.05 30.19 -7.25
N ASP A 914 -14.87 30.82 -8.07
CA ASP A 914 -14.58 32.14 -8.63
C ASP A 914 -15.10 33.28 -7.74
N PHE A 915 -14.18 34.17 -7.35
CA PHE A 915 -14.47 35.35 -6.55
C PHE A 915 -14.26 36.61 -7.40
N ARG A 916 -15.30 37.40 -7.59
CA ARG A 916 -15.28 38.63 -8.44
C ARG A 916 -15.38 39.89 -7.59
N PHE A 917 -14.60 40.88 -7.94
CA PHE A 917 -14.62 42.22 -7.33
C PHE A 917 -14.42 43.32 -8.37
N LYS A 918 -14.53 44.60 -7.94
CA LYS A 918 -14.33 45.72 -8.85
C LYS A 918 -12.91 45.74 -9.38
N GLY A 919 -12.74 45.72 -10.70
CA GLY A 919 -11.44 45.72 -11.35
C GLY A 919 -10.57 46.90 -10.89
N THR A 920 -9.39 46.56 -10.32
CA THR A 920 -8.46 47.46 -9.70
C THR A 920 -7.05 47.19 -10.21
N THR A 921 -6.25 48.21 -10.44
CA THR A 921 -4.82 48.09 -10.78
C THR A 921 -4.02 47.84 -9.49
N ALA A 922 -3.24 46.77 -9.44
CA ALA A 922 -2.51 46.39 -8.27
C ALA A 922 -1.08 45.90 -8.58
N SER A 923 -0.19 46.03 -7.62
CA SER A 923 1.16 45.41 -7.62
C SER A 923 1.18 44.06 -6.86
N ASP A 924 0.28 43.91 -5.90
CA ASP A 924 0.21 42.69 -5.09
C ASP A 924 -1.26 42.30 -4.82
N LEU A 925 -1.53 41.00 -4.84
CA LEU A 925 -2.75 40.37 -4.38
C LEU A 925 -2.45 39.50 -3.19
N ARG A 926 -3.24 39.64 -2.12
CA ARG A 926 -3.11 38.85 -0.90
C ARG A 926 -4.42 38.15 -0.58
N ILE A 927 -4.34 36.88 -0.17
CA ILE A 927 -5.47 36.12 0.38
C ILE A 927 -5.17 35.93 1.86
N VAL A 928 -6.06 36.40 2.73
CA VAL A 928 -5.93 36.33 4.20
C VAL A 928 -6.96 35.35 4.74
N LEU A 929 -6.53 34.41 5.59
CA LEU A 929 -7.45 33.47 6.23
C LEU A 929 -8.17 34.11 7.42
N GLY A 930 -9.49 33.94 7.49
CA GLY A 930 -10.35 34.35 8.60
C GLY A 930 -10.66 33.24 9.60
N SER A 931 -10.24 32.00 9.27
CA SER A 931 -10.45 30.81 10.09
C SER A 931 -9.14 30.06 10.35
N ASP A 932 -9.10 29.25 11.41
CA ASP A 932 -7.93 28.42 11.75
C ASP A 932 -7.93 27.10 10.96
N ARG A 933 -6.74 26.53 10.72
CA ARG A 933 -6.51 25.25 10.03
C ARG A 933 -7.20 25.19 8.66
N VAL A 934 -6.88 26.13 7.82
CA VAL A 934 -7.41 26.21 6.44
C VAL A 934 -6.32 25.83 5.47
N GLY A 935 -6.57 24.82 4.63
CA GLY A 935 -5.78 24.51 3.45
C GLY A 935 -6.21 25.36 2.26
N VAL A 936 -5.26 25.84 1.48
CA VAL A 936 -5.50 26.44 0.16
C VAL A 936 -4.80 25.57 -0.88
N ALA A 937 -5.59 24.88 -1.70
CA ALA A 937 -5.10 23.86 -2.62
C ALA A 937 -4.68 24.44 -3.97
N GLU A 938 -5.40 25.43 -4.49
CA GLU A 938 -5.08 26.02 -5.79
C GLU A 938 -5.59 27.46 -5.86
N ILE A 939 -4.80 28.34 -6.48
CA ILE A 939 -5.17 29.71 -6.78
C ILE A 939 -4.87 30.00 -8.24
N LYS A 940 -5.90 30.41 -9.00
CA LYS A 940 -5.74 30.84 -10.38
C LYS A 940 -6.06 32.32 -10.51
N LEU A 941 -5.10 33.08 -11.01
CA LEU A 941 -5.30 34.43 -11.39
C LEU A 941 -5.91 34.46 -12.80
N PRO A 942 -6.93 35.36 -13.09
CA PRO A 942 -7.41 35.49 -14.45
C PRO A 942 -6.25 35.90 -15.36
N GLN A 943 -6.23 35.37 -16.58
CA GLN A 943 -5.24 35.79 -17.58
C GLN A 943 -5.26 37.30 -17.66
N LEU A 944 -4.13 37.91 -17.31
CA LEU A 944 -3.94 39.36 -17.37
C LEU A 944 -4.13 39.78 -18.83
N GLN A 945 -5.29 40.38 -19.19
CA GLN A 945 -5.49 40.98 -20.48
C GLN A 945 -4.46 42.12 -20.65
N LYS A 946 -3.59 41.98 -21.68
CA LYS A 946 -2.60 42.99 -22.04
C LYS A 946 -3.28 44.32 -22.48
#